data_f28c16003c14a62bf540b6dac4ac620a
#
_entry.id   f28c16003c14a62bf540b6dac4ac620a
#
_cell.length_a   1.000
_cell.length_b   1.000
_cell.length_c   1.000
_cell.angle_alpha   90.00
_cell.angle_beta   90.00
_cell.angle_gamma   90.00
#
_symmetry.space_group_name_H-M   'P 1'
#
loop_
_entity.id
_entity.type
_entity.pdbx_description
1 polymer ?
#
loop_
_entity_poly.entity_id
_entity_poly.type
_entity_poly.pdbx_seq_one_letter_code
_entity_poly.pdbx_strand_id
1 'polypeptide(L)'
;MRKLFAIFCTLMPLISFTQEYGYTRYDSKEGLPSSTVYCMTQDAEGFMWFGTEAGLTRFDGTHFRTFTLDDGLPDNEVIQLFTDSRGRIWISPFKKSICYYYKGKFHTPENDPLLRRIRIVNYVMRFAENDRGDVLLMEINQLHLVTANNEVHTVNSIHGEPIRNLSTVGRDPAGSFWVIESNKLYEYSNRLFNLEKTLDYDAPYVAYAAVDEKIMALRNSFNQNTLQSLSTGKTIRVPTIQQQVNFSIIDENLVSINSPWGASVYNLNNPDSVQHFLPGVRVSGLQKDKEGNLWFTTMGQGVYRLNSAFVLNTKLQDYNLNQQQVLSFAREGNSIVVGSDKNVIHWLDAGTGKEERKLKLDTMGINQGVVALFKNAAGNLIGGTPTGIFQLTPQFKCYAPLAYINVKSFFPYKKDLVVSTDRNIFRINQLTLAIRDTIWQERATTAYAVNDTFYIGTLNGLYRLLPNGDKQFLGEKFAPFKSRIAAITRDTNNVMWVATFGGGLVAFKNEKIIAHFKQEQGLASNICRTLFLQGNDLWVGTNKGLNKIRIDDTTYPMKKYTTGDGLVSDIINVVYVYNNKVFVGTPEGVTFFDEAKIASQSRCDLRFINISVGGEAFYPDVAPVIIPHKKNNIQFDYVGISYKSTGDIRYRYRMVGLDSTWYETKETFLNFPALPSGDYELQLQAINKFDVHSQLLVARFTVEKLLYEKNWFKLLIVVLSMAMTSFIMWLIIRRIRKREREKTSFVKRINELEQLSRKAQMNPHFIFNSLNSIQQYVMDADVAGANKFISGFSRLIRQTLDFSSRPEISLEEELDYLTNYLDIEKTRLENAFSWSVHVDKSVKPAEYYIPPMILQPFVENSVRHGLRFLRDKSGMVTITVKREKDHLVCMLEDNGIGRKAATKYKSITPINYQSKGLSLTAERIEMFNREHEQQITMQIHDLEDEAGRALGTRVIISFPVI
;
A
#
# COMPACT_ATOMS: atom_id res chain seq x y z
N MET A 1 17.18 59.38 -16.60
CA MET A 1 17.18 57.94 -16.95
C MET A 1 18.11 57.09 -16.10
N ARG A 2 19.33 57.44 -15.70
CA ARG A 2 20.18 56.54 -14.86
C ARG A 2 19.69 56.33 -13.40
N LYS A 3 18.90 57.25 -12.79
CA LYS A 3 18.31 57.04 -11.44
C LYS A 3 17.01 56.24 -11.45
N LEU A 4 16.28 56.14 -12.54
CA LEU A 4 15.13 55.29 -12.67
C LEU A 4 15.52 53.80 -12.89
N PHE A 5 16.68 53.56 -13.54
CA PHE A 5 17.15 52.18 -13.76
C PHE A 5 17.71 51.54 -12.45
N ALA A 6 18.21 52.32 -11.52
CA ALA A 6 18.68 51.84 -10.21
C ALA A 6 17.53 51.45 -9.28
N ILE A 7 16.35 52.06 -9.41
CA ILE A 7 15.14 51.75 -8.61
C ILE A 7 14.42 50.50 -9.16
N PHE A 8 14.56 50.24 -10.50
CA PHE A 8 14.00 49.04 -11.09
C PHE A 8 14.80 47.77 -10.76
N CYS A 9 16.11 47.88 -10.49
CA CYS A 9 16.94 46.73 -10.05
C CYS A 9 16.81 46.38 -8.59
N THR A 10 16.22 47.23 -7.73
CA THR A 10 15.97 46.97 -6.32
C THR A 10 14.60 46.35 -6.04
N LEU A 11 13.75 46.19 -7.06
CA LEU A 11 12.40 45.59 -6.99
C LEU A 11 12.27 44.24 -7.72
N MET A 12 13.40 43.61 -8.08
CA MET A 12 13.30 42.17 -8.38
C MET A 12 13.01 41.46 -7.05
N PRO A 13 11.88 40.77 -6.93
CA PRO A 13 11.69 39.90 -5.79
C PRO A 13 12.86 38.91 -5.85
N LEU A 14 13.65 38.87 -4.80
CA LEU A 14 14.50 37.72 -4.53
C LEU A 14 13.53 36.51 -4.53
N ILE A 15 13.45 35.81 -5.65
CA ILE A 15 12.81 34.51 -5.72
C ILE A 15 13.69 33.62 -4.84
N SER A 16 13.40 33.63 -3.55
CA SER A 16 13.97 32.71 -2.60
C SER A 16 13.50 31.33 -3.04
N PHE A 17 14.41 30.53 -3.58
CA PHE A 17 14.16 29.11 -3.79
C PHE A 17 13.85 28.48 -2.45
N THR A 18 12.57 28.32 -2.17
CA THR A 18 12.12 27.72 -0.93
C THR A 18 12.35 26.21 -1.01
N GLN A 19 13.09 25.70 -0.04
CA GLN A 19 13.06 24.26 0.20
C GLN A 19 11.62 23.86 0.44
N GLU A 20 11.17 22.82 -0.24
CA GLU A 20 9.84 22.27 -0.09
C GLU A 20 9.89 21.02 0.77
N TYR A 21 8.92 20.89 1.64
CA TYR A 21 8.71 19.65 2.39
C TYR A 21 8.00 18.62 1.51
N GLY A 22 8.24 17.34 1.77
CA GLY A 22 7.46 16.25 1.16
C GLY A 22 6.14 16.07 1.89
N TYR A 23 5.03 16.17 1.14
CA TYR A 23 3.69 15.95 1.65
C TYR A 23 3.04 14.75 0.98
N THR A 24 2.27 14.00 1.75
CA THR A 24 1.25 13.12 1.19
C THR A 24 -0.06 13.90 1.18
N ARG A 25 -0.67 14.06 0.01
CA ARG A 25 -1.96 14.69 -0.17
C ARG A 25 -3.03 13.63 -0.25
N TYR A 26 -4.13 13.88 0.43
CA TYR A 26 -5.33 13.08 0.39
C TYR A 26 -6.50 13.94 -0.11
N ASP A 27 -7.06 13.58 -1.24
CA ASP A 27 -8.23 14.23 -1.80
C ASP A 27 -9.31 13.21 -2.19
N SER A 28 -10.23 13.58 -3.06
CA SER A 28 -11.33 12.68 -3.46
C SER A 28 -10.87 11.44 -4.24
N LYS A 29 -9.65 11.44 -4.79
CA LYS A 29 -9.07 10.27 -5.48
C LYS A 29 -8.62 9.19 -4.51
N GLU A 30 -8.16 9.60 -3.35
CA GLU A 30 -7.75 8.72 -2.26
C GLU A 30 -8.92 8.30 -1.36
N GLY A 31 -10.15 8.82 -1.62
CA GLY A 31 -11.37 8.42 -0.90
C GLY A 31 -11.89 9.43 0.12
N LEU A 32 -11.32 10.63 0.19
CA LEU A 32 -11.91 11.71 0.99
C LEU A 32 -13.20 12.21 0.30
N PRO A 33 -14.32 12.40 1.00
CA PRO A 33 -15.61 12.72 0.36
C PRO A 33 -15.64 14.10 -0.26
N SER A 34 -14.83 15.04 0.27
CA SER A 34 -14.69 16.41 -0.25
C SER A 34 -13.26 16.92 -0.05
N SER A 35 -12.83 17.78 -0.96
CA SER A 35 -11.57 18.52 -0.82
C SER A 35 -11.66 19.72 0.12
N THR A 36 -12.87 20.13 0.58
CA THR A 36 -13.07 21.14 1.60
C THR A 36 -13.12 20.48 2.97
N VAL A 37 -12.09 20.69 3.78
CA VAL A 37 -11.95 20.10 5.11
C VAL A 37 -11.86 21.22 6.14
N TYR A 38 -12.85 21.30 7.04
CA TYR A 38 -12.97 22.37 8.02
C TYR A 38 -12.14 22.12 9.28
N CYS A 39 -12.14 20.90 9.77
CA CYS A 39 -11.53 20.52 11.04
C CYS A 39 -11.01 19.07 11.02
N MET A 40 -10.19 18.77 12.02
CA MET A 40 -9.68 17.41 12.25
C MET A 40 -9.46 17.18 13.74
N THR A 41 -9.48 15.92 14.14
CA THR A 41 -9.06 15.45 15.47
C THR A 41 -8.50 14.04 15.40
N GLN A 42 -7.67 13.66 16.35
CA GLN A 42 -7.22 12.29 16.52
C GLN A 42 -7.90 11.69 17.75
N ASP A 43 -8.51 10.53 17.60
CA ASP A 43 -9.16 9.86 18.73
C ASP A 43 -8.17 9.13 19.65
N ALA A 44 -8.70 8.57 20.73
CA ALA A 44 -7.90 7.80 21.70
C ALA A 44 -7.31 6.53 21.08
N GLU A 45 -7.99 5.93 20.10
CA GLU A 45 -7.59 4.72 19.40
C GLU A 45 -6.50 4.96 18.37
N GLY A 46 -6.28 6.23 17.97
CA GLY A 46 -5.25 6.65 17.03
C GLY A 46 -5.75 7.00 15.64
N PHE A 47 -7.05 6.84 15.33
CA PHE A 47 -7.62 7.23 14.04
C PHE A 47 -7.65 8.75 13.89
N MET A 48 -7.38 9.22 12.66
CA MET A 48 -7.63 10.61 12.29
C MET A 48 -9.06 10.78 11.83
N TRP A 49 -9.71 11.84 12.28
CA TRP A 49 -11.08 12.21 11.91
C TRP A 49 -11.07 13.57 11.24
N PHE A 50 -11.80 13.69 10.14
CA PHE A 50 -11.90 14.90 9.33
C PHE A 50 -13.35 15.31 9.17
N GLY A 51 -13.66 16.55 9.56
CA GLY A 51 -14.95 17.19 9.27
C GLY A 51 -14.89 17.89 7.92
N THR A 52 -15.76 17.49 7.01
CA THR A 52 -15.81 18.00 5.64
C THR A 52 -17.18 18.61 5.31
N GLU A 53 -17.31 19.22 4.15
CA GLU A 53 -18.61 19.68 3.64
C GLU A 53 -19.53 18.53 3.19
N ALA A 54 -18.99 17.30 3.02
CA ALA A 54 -19.72 16.16 2.47
C ALA A 54 -19.76 14.94 3.40
N GLY A 55 -19.42 15.10 4.67
CA GLY A 55 -19.48 14.05 5.68
C GLY A 55 -18.39 14.14 6.71
N LEU A 56 -18.52 13.28 7.72
CA LEU A 56 -17.48 12.98 8.70
C LEU A 56 -16.65 11.79 8.21
N THR A 57 -15.34 11.91 8.20
CA THR A 57 -14.50 10.87 7.66
C THR A 57 -13.48 10.40 8.69
N ARG A 58 -13.37 9.08 8.88
CA ARG A 58 -12.33 8.43 9.69
C ARG A 58 -11.24 7.84 8.78
N PHE A 59 -9.99 8.04 9.13
CA PHE A 59 -8.83 7.55 8.42
C PHE A 59 -7.94 6.69 9.32
N ASP A 60 -7.59 5.51 8.86
CA ASP A 60 -6.76 4.54 9.59
C ASP A 60 -5.28 4.54 9.19
N GLY A 61 -4.90 5.36 8.22
CA GLY A 61 -3.57 5.41 7.61
C GLY A 61 -3.53 4.80 6.21
N THR A 62 -4.59 4.09 5.82
CA THR A 62 -4.71 3.41 4.51
C THR A 62 -6.05 3.69 3.84
N HIS A 63 -7.16 3.59 4.59
CA HIS A 63 -8.51 3.71 4.05
C HIS A 63 -9.29 4.82 4.74
N PHE A 64 -10.11 5.50 3.96
CA PHE A 64 -11.11 6.45 4.44
C PHE A 64 -12.46 5.74 4.61
N ARG A 65 -13.07 5.92 5.77
CA ARG A 65 -14.48 5.58 6.00
C ARG A 65 -15.27 6.86 6.24
N THR A 66 -16.18 7.17 5.33
CA THR A 66 -17.06 8.34 5.43
C THR A 66 -18.38 7.95 6.07
N PHE A 67 -18.87 8.83 6.93
CA PHE A 67 -20.16 8.77 7.57
C PHE A 67 -21.00 9.95 7.11
N THR A 68 -22.26 9.68 6.79
CA THR A 68 -23.21 10.62 6.25
C THR A 68 -24.54 10.60 7.03
N LEU A 69 -25.54 11.30 6.52
CA LEU A 69 -26.92 11.24 7.04
C LEU A 69 -27.44 9.79 7.13
N ASP A 70 -27.08 8.93 6.18
CA ASP A 70 -27.50 7.52 6.14
C ASP A 70 -26.92 6.69 7.29
N ASP A 71 -25.77 7.11 7.83
CA ASP A 71 -25.13 6.49 8.99
C ASP A 71 -25.65 7.05 10.33
N GLY A 72 -26.51 8.08 10.28
CA GLY A 72 -27.09 8.74 11.45
C GLY A 72 -26.41 10.06 11.85
N LEU A 73 -25.57 10.63 10.99
CA LEU A 73 -25.03 11.98 11.18
C LEU A 73 -26.19 13.01 11.00
N PRO A 74 -26.32 14.06 11.82
CA PRO A 74 -27.40 15.04 11.69
C PRO A 74 -27.30 15.92 10.44
N ASP A 75 -26.11 16.14 9.94
CA ASP A 75 -25.80 16.92 8.74
C ASP A 75 -24.45 16.46 8.16
N ASN A 76 -24.32 16.47 6.85
CA ASN A 76 -23.07 16.11 6.19
C ASN A 76 -21.99 17.19 6.37
N GLU A 77 -22.35 18.45 6.54
CA GLU A 77 -21.38 19.52 6.73
C GLU A 77 -20.93 19.59 8.19
N VAL A 78 -19.69 19.14 8.46
CA VAL A 78 -19.11 19.03 9.81
C VAL A 78 -18.04 20.09 10.00
N ILE A 79 -18.33 21.08 10.84
CA ILE A 79 -17.48 22.27 11.00
C ILE A 79 -16.52 22.22 12.19
N GLN A 80 -16.81 21.43 13.23
CA GLN A 80 -15.94 21.29 14.40
C GLN A 80 -15.99 19.86 14.97
N LEU A 81 -14.84 19.40 15.45
CA LEU A 81 -14.66 18.10 16.09
C LEU A 81 -13.90 18.26 17.41
N PHE A 82 -14.24 17.42 18.38
CA PHE A 82 -13.52 17.32 19.63
C PHE A 82 -13.59 15.90 20.20
N THR A 83 -12.45 15.36 20.62
CA THR A 83 -12.40 14.05 21.28
C THR A 83 -12.23 14.25 22.78
N ASP A 84 -13.16 13.75 23.58
CA ASP A 84 -13.08 13.82 25.04
C ASP A 84 -12.33 12.62 25.64
N SER A 85 -11.99 12.72 26.92
CA SER A 85 -11.23 11.70 27.66
C SER A 85 -11.94 10.36 27.76
N ARG A 86 -13.26 10.30 27.53
CA ARG A 86 -14.07 9.06 27.51
C ARG A 86 -14.08 8.40 26.14
N GLY A 87 -13.44 9.03 25.14
CA GLY A 87 -13.39 8.55 23.76
C GLY A 87 -14.65 8.88 22.95
N ARG A 88 -15.50 9.81 23.40
CA ARG A 88 -16.58 10.35 22.57
C ARG A 88 -16.01 11.38 21.61
N ILE A 89 -16.40 11.30 20.36
CA ILE A 89 -16.03 12.31 19.34
C ILE A 89 -17.22 13.23 19.18
N TRP A 90 -17.13 14.39 19.79
CA TRP A 90 -18.13 15.44 19.69
C TRP A 90 -18.07 16.09 18.31
N ILE A 91 -19.23 16.31 17.70
CA ILE A 91 -19.38 16.75 16.33
C ILE A 91 -20.34 17.95 16.31
N SER A 92 -19.83 19.08 15.84
CA SER A 92 -20.68 20.25 15.55
C SER A 92 -20.94 20.29 14.04
N PRO A 93 -22.12 19.90 13.57
CA PRO A 93 -22.49 20.09 12.17
C PRO A 93 -22.86 21.56 11.92
N PHE A 94 -22.97 21.95 10.65
CA PHE A 94 -23.42 23.29 10.26
C PHE A 94 -24.88 23.55 10.66
N LYS A 95 -25.69 22.51 10.63
CA LYS A 95 -27.05 22.53 11.17
C LYS A 95 -27.02 22.81 12.68
N LYS A 96 -28.01 23.57 13.19
CA LYS A 96 -28.15 23.91 14.62
C LYS A 96 -28.44 22.64 15.46
N SER A 97 -27.48 21.77 15.58
CA SER A 97 -27.54 20.50 16.29
C SER A 97 -26.18 20.16 16.89
N ILE A 98 -26.15 19.16 17.75
CA ILE A 98 -24.95 18.59 18.32
C ILE A 98 -25.09 17.07 18.35
N CYS A 99 -24.05 16.35 18.05
CA CYS A 99 -24.02 14.91 18.19
C CYS A 99 -22.64 14.46 18.65
N TYR A 100 -22.51 13.19 19.04
CA TYR A 100 -21.22 12.55 19.22
C TYR A 100 -21.23 11.13 18.67
N TYR A 101 -20.06 10.71 18.20
CA TYR A 101 -19.82 9.32 17.83
C TYR A 101 -19.16 8.59 19.00
N TYR A 102 -19.70 7.42 19.36
CA TYR A 102 -19.18 6.60 20.44
C TYR A 102 -19.47 5.12 20.20
N LYS A 103 -18.47 4.26 20.35
CA LYS A 103 -18.58 2.80 20.21
C LYS A 103 -19.37 2.36 18.97
N GLY A 104 -18.99 2.92 17.81
CA GLY A 104 -19.58 2.52 16.53
C GLY A 104 -20.92 3.17 16.18
N LYS A 105 -21.47 4.06 17.01
CA LYS A 105 -22.80 4.65 16.83
C LYS A 105 -22.80 6.16 16.98
N PHE A 106 -23.68 6.83 16.21
CA PHE A 106 -24.01 8.23 16.39
C PHE A 106 -25.08 8.38 17.47
N HIS A 107 -24.79 9.26 18.41
CA HIS A 107 -25.70 9.74 19.41
C HIS A 107 -26.18 11.14 19.03
N THR A 108 -27.48 11.30 18.84
CA THR A 108 -28.11 12.53 18.40
C THR A 108 -29.25 12.92 19.38
N PRO A 109 -29.79 14.12 19.32
CA PRO A 109 -30.94 14.47 20.16
C PRO A 109 -32.16 13.55 20.01
N GLU A 110 -32.31 12.85 18.89
CA GLU A 110 -33.38 11.90 18.66
C GLU A 110 -33.24 10.63 19.50
N ASN A 111 -32.01 10.14 19.67
CA ASN A 111 -31.72 8.84 20.30
C ASN A 111 -31.02 8.94 21.67
N ASP A 112 -30.51 10.13 22.06
CA ASP A 112 -29.82 10.33 23.33
C ASP A 112 -30.51 11.39 24.21
N PRO A 113 -31.01 11.02 25.41
CA PRO A 113 -31.62 11.94 26.36
C PRO A 113 -30.68 13.06 26.86
N LEU A 114 -29.35 12.84 26.87
CA LEU A 114 -28.36 13.85 27.23
C LEU A 114 -28.38 15.00 26.23
N LEU A 115 -28.27 14.69 24.93
CA LEU A 115 -28.18 15.67 23.85
C LEU A 115 -29.51 16.41 23.67
N ARG A 116 -30.66 15.78 24.00
CA ARG A 116 -31.98 16.40 23.94
C ARG A 116 -32.12 17.60 24.87
N ARG A 117 -31.30 17.68 25.93
CA ARG A 117 -31.25 18.81 26.88
C ARG A 117 -30.40 19.98 26.40
N ILE A 118 -29.58 19.79 25.36
CA ILE A 118 -28.68 20.81 24.80
C ILE A 118 -29.41 21.47 23.64
N ARG A 119 -29.83 22.73 23.81
CA ARG A 119 -30.49 23.50 22.75
C ARG A 119 -29.47 24.42 22.08
N ILE A 120 -28.99 24.03 20.92
CA ILE A 120 -28.10 24.84 20.10
C ILE A 120 -28.88 25.93 19.38
N VAL A 121 -28.47 27.17 19.54
CA VAL A 121 -29.08 28.35 18.89
C VAL A 121 -28.32 28.72 17.62
N ASN A 122 -26.99 28.66 17.67
CA ASN A 122 -26.12 28.88 16.52
C ASN A 122 -25.43 27.55 16.15
N TYR A 123 -24.14 27.50 16.22
CA TYR A 123 -23.32 26.29 16.12
C TYR A 123 -22.23 26.30 17.19
N VAL A 124 -21.75 25.15 17.59
CA VAL A 124 -20.68 25.06 18.58
C VAL A 124 -19.35 25.41 17.94
N MET A 125 -18.74 26.48 18.40
CA MET A 125 -17.49 27.03 17.86
C MET A 125 -16.24 26.37 18.47
N ARG A 126 -16.33 26.02 19.77
CA ARG A 126 -15.21 25.42 20.51
C ARG A 126 -15.73 24.43 21.56
N PHE A 127 -14.86 23.52 21.90
CA PHE A 127 -15.03 22.57 23.00
C PHE A 127 -13.83 22.67 23.93
N ALA A 128 -14.05 22.37 25.20
CA ALA A 128 -12.99 22.16 26.19
C ALA A 128 -13.41 21.06 27.16
N GLU A 129 -12.46 20.37 27.75
CA GLU A 129 -12.68 19.38 28.80
C GLU A 129 -11.81 19.73 30.01
N ASN A 130 -12.39 19.62 31.21
CA ASN A 130 -11.68 19.84 32.46
C ASN A 130 -11.14 18.51 33.06
N ASP A 131 -10.38 18.58 34.17
CA ASP A 131 -9.80 17.42 34.82
C ASP A 131 -10.83 16.45 35.41
N ARG A 132 -12.08 16.91 35.60
CA ARG A 132 -13.19 16.07 36.09
C ARG A 132 -13.87 15.28 34.95
N GLY A 133 -13.49 15.55 33.70
CA GLY A 133 -14.12 15.00 32.51
C GLY A 133 -15.46 15.68 32.19
N ASP A 134 -15.68 16.92 32.67
CA ASP A 134 -16.80 17.76 32.22
C ASP A 134 -16.42 18.39 30.88
N VAL A 135 -17.37 18.43 29.93
CA VAL A 135 -17.19 19.01 28.60
C VAL A 135 -17.94 20.31 28.48
N LEU A 136 -17.26 21.39 28.12
CA LEU A 136 -17.83 22.71 27.88
C LEU A 136 -17.94 22.96 26.37
N LEU A 137 -19.15 23.20 25.91
CA LEU A 137 -19.50 23.55 24.53
C LEU A 137 -19.71 25.06 24.45
N MET A 138 -19.06 25.72 23.53
CA MET A 138 -19.14 27.17 23.35
C MET A 138 -19.84 27.52 22.04
N GLU A 139 -20.98 28.29 22.16
CA GLU A 139 -21.54 29.06 21.07
C GLU A 139 -21.05 30.53 21.24
N ILE A 140 -21.41 31.40 20.34
CA ILE A 140 -20.98 32.81 20.42
C ILE A 140 -21.57 33.57 21.63
N ASN A 141 -22.74 33.16 22.09
CA ASN A 141 -23.51 33.87 23.13
C ASN A 141 -24.00 32.98 24.28
N GLN A 142 -23.59 31.75 24.33
CA GLN A 142 -23.92 30.83 25.43
C GLN A 142 -22.94 29.69 25.54
N LEU A 143 -22.90 29.09 26.74
CA LEU A 143 -22.09 27.90 27.07
C LEU A 143 -23.02 26.76 27.49
N HIS A 144 -22.63 25.53 27.13
CA HIS A 144 -23.29 24.37 27.66
C HIS A 144 -22.25 23.49 28.38
N LEU A 145 -22.40 23.31 29.66
CA LEU A 145 -21.58 22.42 30.47
C LEU A 145 -22.24 21.04 30.52
N VAL A 146 -21.59 20.06 30.01
CA VAL A 146 -21.94 18.64 30.14
C VAL A 146 -21.04 18.03 31.21
N THR A 147 -21.60 17.74 32.39
CA THR A 147 -20.79 17.21 33.48
C THR A 147 -20.41 15.76 33.27
N ALA A 148 -19.41 15.30 34.02
CA ALA A 148 -19.01 13.89 34.06
C ALA A 148 -20.18 12.93 34.41
N ASN A 149 -21.17 13.41 35.13
CA ASN A 149 -22.36 12.65 35.48
C ASN A 149 -23.52 12.78 34.45
N ASN A 150 -23.24 13.32 33.27
CA ASN A 150 -24.20 13.55 32.19
C ASN A 150 -25.33 14.53 32.56
N GLU A 151 -25.06 15.50 33.45
CA GLU A 151 -25.96 16.65 33.66
C GLU A 151 -25.62 17.75 32.64
N VAL A 152 -26.63 18.52 32.22
CA VAL A 152 -26.44 19.63 31.26
C VAL A 152 -26.86 20.93 31.95
N HIS A 153 -25.94 21.94 31.89
CA HIS A 153 -26.20 23.27 32.39
C HIS A 153 -25.89 24.28 31.29
N THR A 154 -26.90 25.03 30.89
CA THR A 154 -26.75 26.10 29.91
C THR A 154 -26.54 27.45 30.64
N VAL A 155 -25.52 28.20 30.22
CA VAL A 155 -25.14 29.49 30.77
C VAL A 155 -25.18 30.54 29.66
N ASN A 156 -25.98 31.54 29.82
CA ASN A 156 -26.17 32.65 28.87
C ASN A 156 -25.90 34.04 29.47
N SER A 157 -25.42 34.10 30.72
CA SER A 157 -25.08 35.31 31.41
C SER A 157 -23.85 35.12 32.31
N ILE A 158 -23.04 36.17 32.47
CA ILE A 158 -21.94 36.30 33.42
C ILE A 158 -22.26 37.40 34.40
N HIS A 159 -22.31 37.12 35.71
CA HIS A 159 -22.68 38.02 36.77
C HIS A 159 -24.01 38.78 36.53
N GLY A 160 -24.97 38.12 35.88
CA GLY A 160 -26.27 38.70 35.53
C GLY A 160 -26.33 39.45 34.21
N GLU A 161 -25.21 39.77 33.60
CA GLU A 161 -25.16 40.39 32.27
C GLU A 161 -25.21 39.32 31.17
N PRO A 162 -25.99 39.53 30.11
CA PRO A 162 -26.06 38.59 28.98
C PRO A 162 -24.68 38.44 28.30
N ILE A 163 -24.30 37.17 28.00
CA ILE A 163 -23.14 36.90 27.19
C ILE A 163 -23.37 37.41 25.76
N ARG A 164 -22.43 38.19 25.25
CA ARG A 164 -22.54 38.81 23.92
C ARG A 164 -21.58 38.23 22.91
N ASN A 165 -20.33 37.94 23.30
CA ASN A 165 -19.29 37.55 22.38
C ASN A 165 -18.23 36.67 23.07
N LEU A 166 -18.50 35.38 23.11
CA LEU A 166 -17.49 34.38 23.53
C LEU A 166 -16.47 34.19 22.44
N SER A 167 -15.20 34.28 22.79
CA SER A 167 -14.08 34.19 21.85
C SER A 167 -13.40 32.84 21.87
N THR A 168 -13.21 32.24 23.05
CA THR A 168 -12.65 30.90 23.21
C THR A 168 -12.90 30.34 24.60
N VAL A 169 -12.78 29.03 24.72
CA VAL A 169 -12.76 28.29 25.98
C VAL A 169 -11.56 27.33 25.98
N GLY A 170 -11.03 27.02 27.15
CA GLY A 170 -9.93 26.08 27.35
C GLY A 170 -9.93 25.55 28.78
N ARG A 171 -9.07 24.58 29.07
CA ARG A 171 -8.80 24.10 30.44
C ARG A 171 -7.84 25.07 31.13
N ASP A 172 -8.05 25.35 32.38
CA ASP A 172 -7.11 26.13 33.17
C ASP A 172 -6.07 25.21 33.86
N PRO A 173 -4.94 25.75 34.35
CA PRO A 173 -3.91 24.96 35.06
C PRO A 173 -4.40 24.36 36.38
N ALA A 174 -5.52 24.85 36.95
CA ALA A 174 -6.12 24.33 38.18
C ALA A 174 -7.17 23.21 37.88
N GLY A 175 -7.32 22.84 36.59
CA GLY A 175 -8.23 21.78 36.19
C GLY A 175 -9.69 22.21 36.05
N SER A 176 -9.97 23.52 35.98
CA SER A 176 -11.26 24.13 35.69
C SER A 176 -11.36 24.55 34.22
N PHE A 177 -12.14 25.58 33.89
CA PHE A 177 -12.20 26.14 32.54
C PHE A 177 -11.74 27.60 32.52
N TRP A 178 -11.05 27.99 31.51
CA TRP A 178 -10.90 29.36 31.08
C TRP A 178 -11.95 29.71 30.04
N VAL A 179 -12.54 30.88 30.17
CA VAL A 179 -13.53 31.45 29.27
C VAL A 179 -13.14 32.86 28.93
N ILE A 180 -13.06 33.18 27.65
CA ILE A 180 -12.86 34.56 27.18
C ILE A 180 -14.14 35.09 26.59
N GLU A 181 -14.69 36.14 27.25
CA GLU A 181 -15.83 36.92 26.76
C GLU A 181 -15.31 38.32 26.46
N SER A 182 -15.43 38.74 25.18
CA SER A 182 -14.94 40.00 24.67
C SER A 182 -13.44 40.17 24.98
N ASN A 183 -13.04 40.98 25.97
CA ASN A 183 -11.66 41.18 26.41
C ASN A 183 -11.42 40.76 27.85
N LYS A 184 -12.27 39.95 28.43
CA LYS A 184 -12.15 39.48 29.81
C LYS A 184 -11.90 37.97 29.83
N LEU A 185 -10.88 37.58 30.59
CA LEU A 185 -10.56 36.18 30.87
C LEU A 185 -11.19 35.83 32.23
N TYR A 186 -12.01 34.82 32.23
CA TYR A 186 -12.67 34.27 33.42
C TYR A 186 -12.19 32.84 33.68
N GLU A 187 -12.00 32.50 34.95
CA GLU A 187 -12.06 31.12 35.40
C GLU A 187 -13.56 30.76 35.55
N TYR A 188 -13.93 29.62 34.99
CA TYR A 188 -15.27 29.05 35.18
C TYR A 188 -15.15 27.72 35.92
N SER A 189 -15.49 27.81 37.23
CA SER A 189 -15.42 26.65 38.14
C SER A 189 -16.68 26.63 39.04
N ASN A 190 -17.14 25.43 39.38
CA ASN A 190 -18.33 25.22 40.21
C ASN A 190 -19.57 26.07 39.78
N ARG A 191 -19.73 26.27 38.45
CA ARG A 191 -20.80 27.10 37.83
C ARG A 191 -20.71 28.60 38.13
N LEU A 192 -19.57 29.06 38.63
CA LEU A 192 -19.29 30.49 38.91
C LEU A 192 -18.18 30.99 37.98
N PHE A 193 -18.31 32.27 37.60
CA PHE A 193 -17.29 32.99 36.86
C PHE A 193 -16.48 33.85 37.81
N ASN A 194 -15.17 33.64 37.86
CA ASN A 194 -14.23 34.50 38.57
C ASN A 194 -13.42 35.27 37.52
N LEU A 195 -13.43 36.61 37.58
CA LEU A 195 -12.66 37.43 36.67
C LEU A 195 -11.17 37.33 37.06
N GLU A 196 -10.39 36.68 36.17
CA GLU A 196 -8.94 36.50 36.32
C GLU A 196 -8.17 37.73 35.84
N LYS A 197 -8.58 38.25 34.65
CA LYS A 197 -7.83 39.30 34.00
C LYS A 197 -8.67 40.04 32.99
N THR A 198 -8.62 41.39 32.99
CA THR A 198 -9.01 42.18 31.86
C THR A 198 -7.87 42.30 30.89
N LEU A 199 -8.10 41.92 29.64
CA LEU A 199 -7.11 41.96 28.58
C LEU A 199 -7.15 43.34 27.93
N ASP A 200 -6.13 44.12 28.14
CA ASP A 200 -6.00 45.49 27.61
C ASP A 200 -5.40 45.41 26.20
N TYR A 201 -6.21 45.63 25.18
CA TYR A 201 -5.80 45.58 23.79
C TYR A 201 -6.18 46.84 23.02
N ASP A 202 -5.17 47.53 22.56
CA ASP A 202 -5.31 48.62 21.59
C ASP A 202 -5.43 48.12 20.14
N ALA A 203 -5.65 46.83 19.94
CA ALA A 203 -5.70 46.21 18.62
C ALA A 203 -7.12 46.15 18.05
N PRO A 204 -7.34 46.50 16.80
CA PRO A 204 -8.67 46.45 16.17
C PRO A 204 -9.23 45.05 16.00
N TYR A 205 -8.40 44.06 16.07
CA TYR A 205 -8.79 42.65 15.93
C TYR A 205 -7.93 41.75 16.83
N VAL A 206 -8.59 40.83 17.55
CA VAL A 206 -7.96 39.80 18.35
C VAL A 206 -8.62 38.46 18.08
N ALA A 207 -7.82 37.47 17.70
CA ALA A 207 -8.28 36.09 17.61
C ALA A 207 -7.68 35.29 18.77
N TYR A 208 -8.44 34.31 19.26
CA TYR A 208 -8.01 33.45 20.34
C TYR A 208 -8.06 31.97 19.92
N ALA A 209 -7.14 31.18 20.42
CA ALA A 209 -7.22 29.70 20.40
C ALA A 209 -6.87 29.17 21.79
N ALA A 210 -7.48 28.06 22.14
CA ALA A 210 -7.16 27.33 23.36
C ALA A 210 -7.02 25.83 23.02
N VAL A 211 -6.00 25.21 23.59
CA VAL A 211 -5.80 23.74 23.60
C VAL A 211 -5.25 23.40 24.98
N ASP A 212 -5.96 22.55 25.70
CA ASP A 212 -5.66 22.24 27.09
C ASP A 212 -5.45 23.52 27.93
N GLU A 213 -4.40 23.62 28.68
CA GLU A 213 -4.05 24.76 29.56
C GLU A 213 -3.49 25.98 28.79
N LYS A 214 -3.41 25.91 27.47
CA LYS A 214 -2.73 26.93 26.67
C LYS A 214 -3.77 27.78 25.96
N ILE A 215 -3.80 29.05 26.32
CA ILE A 215 -4.57 30.06 25.61
C ILE A 215 -3.62 31.03 24.92
N MET A 216 -3.84 31.25 23.65
CA MET A 216 -3.07 32.11 22.79
C MET A 216 -3.95 33.22 22.24
N ALA A 217 -3.44 34.45 22.21
CA ALA A 217 -4.07 35.58 21.55
C ALA A 217 -3.21 36.08 20.39
N LEU A 218 -3.81 36.14 19.20
CA LEU A 218 -3.24 36.80 18.03
C LEU A 218 -3.83 38.21 17.94
N ARG A 219 -3.01 39.22 18.17
CA ARG A 219 -3.37 40.66 18.10
C ARG A 219 -2.95 41.18 16.74
N ASN A 220 -3.91 41.69 15.99
CA ASN A 220 -3.69 42.28 14.67
C ASN A 220 -3.87 43.78 14.76
N SER A 221 -2.79 44.53 14.68
CA SER A 221 -2.79 46.00 14.66
C SER A 221 -2.24 46.52 13.33
N PHE A 222 -2.56 47.74 12.98
CA PHE A 222 -2.18 48.40 11.71
C PHE A 222 -0.68 48.36 11.42
N ASN A 223 0.14 48.36 12.45
CA ASN A 223 1.59 48.44 12.29
C ASN A 223 2.34 47.16 12.68
N GLN A 224 1.71 46.26 13.44
CA GLN A 224 2.39 45.08 13.98
C GLN A 224 1.39 44.03 14.47
N ASN A 225 1.62 42.79 14.09
CA ASN A 225 0.92 41.66 14.66
C ASN A 225 1.77 41.06 15.79
N THR A 226 1.12 40.64 16.85
CA THR A 226 1.76 39.91 17.95
C THR A 226 0.98 38.67 18.30
N LEU A 227 1.72 37.60 18.57
CA LEU A 227 1.17 36.38 19.12
C LEU A 227 1.61 36.30 20.59
N GLN A 228 0.65 36.18 21.50
CA GLN A 228 0.86 36.16 22.94
C GLN A 228 0.28 34.91 23.57
N SER A 229 1.09 34.22 24.38
CA SER A 229 0.60 33.19 25.29
C SER A 229 0.02 33.87 26.53
N LEU A 230 -1.26 33.67 26.79
CA LEU A 230 -1.91 34.24 27.99
C LEU A 230 -1.51 33.52 29.27
N SER A 231 -1.19 32.20 29.15
CA SER A 231 -0.72 31.37 30.28
C SER A 231 0.71 31.70 30.73
N THR A 232 1.63 31.94 29.78
CA THR A 232 3.05 32.19 30.12
C THR A 232 3.46 33.65 30.01
N GLY A 233 2.61 34.52 29.42
CA GLY A 233 2.91 35.92 29.13
C GLY A 233 3.92 36.16 28.00
N LYS A 234 4.50 35.10 27.40
CA LYS A 234 5.43 35.24 26.26
C LYS A 234 4.74 35.88 25.06
N THR A 235 5.41 36.83 24.44
CA THR A 235 4.92 37.55 23.25
C THR A 235 5.97 37.53 22.17
N ILE A 236 5.57 37.18 20.94
CA ILE A 236 6.41 37.25 19.75
C ILE A 236 5.78 38.15 18.69
N ARG A 237 6.63 38.80 17.88
CA ARG A 237 6.19 39.53 16.70
C ARG A 237 5.96 38.59 15.53
N VAL A 238 4.89 38.79 14.79
CA VAL A 238 4.58 38.05 13.58
C VAL A 238 4.33 39.03 12.42
N PRO A 239 4.59 38.65 11.18
CA PRO A 239 4.34 39.50 10.01
C PRO A 239 2.89 40.00 9.97
N THR A 240 2.68 41.19 9.43
CA THR A 240 1.35 41.75 9.28
C THR A 240 0.51 40.92 8.32
N ILE A 241 -0.64 40.46 8.78
CA ILE A 241 -1.55 39.62 7.99
C ILE A 241 -2.80 40.44 7.73
N GLN A 242 -3.06 40.74 6.46
CA GLN A 242 -4.18 41.61 6.05
C GLN A 242 -5.54 40.91 5.97
N GLN A 243 -5.60 39.58 6.18
CA GLN A 243 -6.83 38.83 6.03
C GLN A 243 -7.17 38.06 7.32
N GLN A 244 -8.43 37.64 7.44
CA GLN A 244 -8.85 36.72 8.49
C GLN A 244 -7.98 35.45 8.47
N VAL A 245 -7.32 35.17 9.57
CA VAL A 245 -6.47 34.01 9.77
C VAL A 245 -7.01 33.17 10.92
N ASN A 246 -6.86 31.89 10.81
CA ASN A 246 -7.04 30.96 11.91
C ASN A 246 -5.66 30.56 12.44
N PHE A 247 -5.58 30.17 13.69
CA PHE A 247 -4.32 29.63 14.20
C PHE A 247 -4.56 28.38 15.04
N SER A 248 -3.54 27.53 15.10
CA SER A 248 -3.59 26.25 15.81
C SER A 248 -2.39 26.17 16.77
N ILE A 249 -2.64 25.70 17.98
CA ILE A 249 -1.58 25.35 18.93
C ILE A 249 -1.15 23.93 18.63
N ILE A 250 0.14 23.72 18.33
CA ILE A 250 0.71 22.41 17.96
C ILE A 250 1.24 21.69 19.20
N ASP A 251 2.01 22.42 20.00
CA ASP A 251 2.54 21.95 21.29
C ASP A 251 2.87 23.15 22.19
N GLU A 252 3.58 22.92 23.26
CA GLU A 252 3.86 23.97 24.28
C GLU A 252 4.55 25.22 23.75
N ASN A 253 5.34 25.08 22.69
CA ASN A 253 6.16 26.15 22.16
C ASN A 253 5.91 26.42 20.68
N LEU A 254 5.10 25.61 20.01
CA LEU A 254 4.84 25.71 18.57
C LEU A 254 3.40 26.14 18.28
N VAL A 255 3.25 27.21 17.56
CA VAL A 255 1.96 27.76 17.13
C VAL A 255 1.98 28.00 15.63
N SER A 256 0.92 27.57 14.95
CA SER A 256 0.72 27.79 13.52
C SER A 256 -0.25 28.93 13.27
N ILE A 257 0.11 29.85 12.40
CA ILE A 257 -0.81 30.81 11.79
C ILE A 257 -1.19 30.26 10.40
N ASN A 258 -2.48 29.96 10.23
CA ASN A 258 -3.03 29.39 9.02
C ASN A 258 -3.70 30.49 8.19
N SER A 259 -3.38 30.56 6.91
CA SER A 259 -3.79 31.64 6.02
C SER A 259 -4.19 31.11 4.63
N PRO A 260 -4.78 31.95 3.77
CA PRO A 260 -4.98 31.60 2.38
C PRO A 260 -3.70 31.30 1.59
N TRP A 261 -2.55 31.68 2.13
CA TRP A 261 -1.24 31.57 1.47
C TRP A 261 -0.34 30.48 2.06
N GLY A 262 -0.86 29.67 2.96
CA GLY A 262 -0.13 28.59 3.64
C GLY A 262 -0.23 28.66 5.15
N ALA A 263 0.56 27.83 5.82
CA ALA A 263 0.72 27.83 7.27
C ALA A 263 2.15 28.28 7.65
N SER A 264 2.25 29.14 8.67
CA SER A 264 3.53 29.58 9.25
C SER A 264 3.61 29.14 10.69
N VAL A 265 4.59 28.31 11.03
CA VAL A 265 4.81 27.79 12.38
C VAL A 265 5.90 28.59 13.07
N TYR A 266 5.54 29.12 14.22
CA TYR A 266 6.38 29.94 15.06
C TYR A 266 6.78 29.19 16.32
N ASN A 267 8.03 29.30 16.71
CA ASN A 267 8.53 28.78 17.98
C ASN A 267 8.60 29.93 19.02
N LEU A 268 7.82 29.82 20.09
CA LEU A 268 7.77 30.84 21.16
C LEU A 268 9.10 31.01 21.91
N ASN A 269 9.99 30.02 21.87
CA ASN A 269 11.32 30.08 22.48
C ASN A 269 12.39 30.61 21.53
N ASN A 270 12.15 30.56 20.21
CA ASN A 270 13.04 31.07 19.18
C ASN A 270 12.22 31.74 18.08
N PRO A 271 11.82 33.01 18.30
CA PRO A 271 10.91 33.73 17.38
C PRO A 271 11.44 33.93 15.95
N ASP A 272 12.78 33.92 15.80
CA ASP A 272 13.41 34.09 14.49
C ASP A 272 13.36 32.83 13.63
N SER A 273 13.05 31.68 14.25
CA SER A 273 12.89 30.40 13.55
C SER A 273 11.46 30.21 13.11
N VAL A 274 11.11 30.71 11.93
CA VAL A 274 9.80 30.52 11.32
C VAL A 274 9.88 29.45 10.24
N GLN A 275 8.97 28.48 10.29
CA GLN A 275 8.82 27.47 9.24
C GLN A 275 7.55 27.73 8.43
N HIS A 276 7.68 27.75 7.11
CA HIS A 276 6.55 27.94 6.19
C HIS A 276 6.18 26.62 5.52
N PHE A 277 4.89 26.33 5.51
CA PHE A 277 4.32 25.10 4.96
C PHE A 277 3.24 25.44 3.94
N LEU A 278 3.12 24.62 2.89
CA LEU A 278 2.06 24.68 1.88
C LEU A 278 1.87 26.08 1.26
N PRO A 279 2.89 26.71 0.68
CA PRO A 279 2.78 28.04 0.09
C PRO A 279 1.72 28.04 -1.02
N GLY A 280 0.80 29.03 -1.00
CA GLY A 280 -0.30 29.17 -1.95
C GLY A 280 -1.49 28.27 -1.70
N VAL A 281 -1.54 27.51 -0.61
CA VAL A 281 -2.66 26.65 -0.22
C VAL A 281 -3.44 27.28 0.93
N ARG A 282 -4.77 27.34 0.81
CA ARG A 282 -5.63 27.87 1.89
C ARG A 282 -5.78 26.83 3.01
N VAL A 283 -4.98 26.97 4.05
CA VAL A 283 -4.96 26.08 5.21
C VAL A 283 -6.05 26.47 6.20
N SER A 284 -6.91 25.51 6.57
CA SER A 284 -8.00 25.67 7.56
C SER A 284 -7.56 25.28 8.97
N GLY A 285 -6.65 24.33 9.12
CA GLY A 285 -6.16 23.88 10.42
C GLY A 285 -4.85 23.11 10.31
N LEU A 286 -4.12 23.02 11.43
CA LEU A 286 -2.92 22.24 11.59
C LEU A 286 -2.96 21.49 12.91
N GLN A 287 -2.64 20.21 12.89
CA GLN A 287 -2.57 19.35 14.08
C GLN A 287 -1.39 18.39 13.99
N LYS A 288 -0.80 18.09 15.14
CA LYS A 288 0.23 17.05 15.29
C LYS A 288 -0.42 15.76 15.78
N ASP A 289 -0.16 14.65 15.10
CA ASP A 289 -0.63 13.35 15.54
C ASP A 289 0.26 12.72 16.62
N LYS A 290 -0.16 11.57 17.15
CA LYS A 290 0.58 10.84 18.20
C LYS A 290 1.93 10.28 17.73
N GLU A 291 2.17 10.15 16.40
CA GLU A 291 3.47 9.81 15.81
C GLU A 291 4.35 11.04 15.55
N GLY A 292 3.83 12.25 15.80
CA GLY A 292 4.52 13.51 15.58
C GLY A 292 4.45 14.04 14.14
N ASN A 293 3.60 13.47 13.27
CA ASN A 293 3.37 14.02 11.94
C ASN A 293 2.49 15.27 12.03
N LEU A 294 2.76 16.23 11.14
CA LEU A 294 1.91 17.40 11.00
C LEU A 294 0.88 17.18 9.91
N TRP A 295 -0.37 17.42 10.25
CA TRP A 295 -1.52 17.32 9.37
C TRP A 295 -2.10 18.70 9.12
N PHE A 296 -2.40 18.97 7.86
CA PHE A 296 -2.97 20.24 7.41
C PHE A 296 -4.31 19.97 6.74
N THR A 297 -5.35 20.57 7.21
CA THR A 297 -6.64 20.62 6.52
C THR A 297 -6.70 21.86 5.63
N THR A 298 -7.39 21.75 4.49
CA THR A 298 -7.45 22.85 3.53
C THR A 298 -8.88 23.12 3.04
N MET A 299 -9.07 24.32 2.53
CA MET A 299 -10.33 24.73 1.90
C MET A 299 -10.19 24.54 0.38
N GLY A 300 -10.54 23.32 -0.11
CA GLY A 300 -10.61 22.98 -1.52
C GLY A 300 -9.45 22.14 -2.08
N GLN A 301 -8.47 21.73 -1.24
CA GLN A 301 -7.36 20.87 -1.70
C GLN A 301 -7.17 19.59 -0.87
N GLY A 302 -8.14 19.26 -0.02
CA GLY A 302 -8.14 18.07 0.83
C GLY A 302 -7.26 18.22 2.07
N VAL A 303 -6.60 17.14 2.44
CA VAL A 303 -5.73 17.04 3.62
C VAL A 303 -4.30 16.79 3.18
N TYR A 304 -3.36 17.45 3.81
CA TYR A 304 -1.94 17.20 3.62
C TYR A 304 -1.34 16.66 4.91
N ARG A 305 -0.55 15.61 4.79
CA ARG A 305 0.31 15.13 5.86
C ARG A 305 1.76 15.46 5.51
N LEU A 306 2.47 16.11 6.40
CA LEU A 306 3.91 16.28 6.29
C LEU A 306 4.59 14.93 6.53
N ASN A 307 5.29 14.42 5.54
CA ASN A 307 5.90 13.09 5.64
C ASN A 307 7.06 13.07 6.63
N SER A 308 7.87 14.14 6.61
CA SER A 308 8.93 14.36 7.59
C SER A 308 9.32 15.84 7.64
N ALA A 309 9.48 16.39 8.82
CA ALA A 309 10.07 17.74 9.00
C ALA A 309 11.60 17.75 8.78
N PHE A 310 12.23 16.58 8.68
CA PHE A 310 13.68 16.41 8.53
C PHE A 310 14.08 16.00 7.11
N VAL A 311 13.12 15.79 6.21
CA VAL A 311 13.35 15.52 4.80
C VAL A 311 12.94 16.75 4.00
N LEU A 312 13.92 17.38 3.40
CA LEU A 312 13.74 18.60 2.62
C LEU A 312 13.96 18.32 1.15
N ASN A 313 13.14 18.92 0.31
CA ASN A 313 13.22 18.78 -1.13
C ASN A 313 13.64 20.13 -1.74
N THR A 314 14.58 20.06 -2.66
CA THR A 314 15.02 21.22 -3.45
C THR A 314 14.70 20.92 -4.91
N LYS A 315 13.70 21.61 -5.45
CA LYS A 315 13.39 21.59 -6.88
C LYS A 315 14.42 22.42 -7.61
N LEU A 316 15.26 21.77 -8.39
CA LEU A 316 16.22 22.47 -9.22
C LEU A 316 15.53 23.00 -10.47
N GLN A 317 15.79 24.25 -10.80
CA GLN A 317 15.24 24.93 -11.96
C GLN A 317 16.36 25.58 -12.77
N ASP A 318 16.23 25.55 -14.09
CA ASP A 318 17.11 26.30 -14.98
C ASP A 318 16.83 27.84 -14.86
N TYR A 319 17.50 28.62 -15.67
CA TYR A 319 17.27 30.07 -15.71
C TYR A 319 15.91 30.48 -16.30
N ASN A 320 15.21 29.55 -16.95
CA ASN A 320 13.86 29.72 -17.48
C ASN A 320 12.78 29.08 -16.57
N LEU A 321 13.14 28.71 -15.33
CA LEU A 321 12.28 28.06 -14.34
C LEU A 321 11.79 26.66 -14.72
N ASN A 322 12.42 26.00 -15.72
CA ASN A 322 12.08 24.61 -16.04
C ASN A 322 12.69 23.67 -14.99
N GLN A 323 11.90 22.71 -14.55
CA GLN A 323 12.33 21.66 -13.62
C GLN A 323 13.42 20.78 -14.26
N GLN A 324 14.39 20.35 -13.46
CA GLN A 324 15.52 19.56 -13.89
C GLN A 324 15.61 18.23 -13.16
N GLN A 325 16.00 17.19 -13.92
CA GLN A 325 16.33 15.90 -13.35
C GLN A 325 17.76 15.91 -12.81
N VAL A 326 17.99 15.32 -11.67
CA VAL A 326 19.32 15.15 -11.07
C VAL A 326 19.94 13.86 -11.56
N LEU A 327 21.16 13.93 -12.09
CA LEU A 327 21.85 12.80 -12.71
C LEU A 327 23.16 12.43 -12.00
N SER A 328 23.84 13.39 -11.37
CA SER A 328 25.13 13.15 -10.74
C SER A 328 25.40 14.08 -9.57
N PHE A 329 26.21 13.60 -8.62
CA PHE A 329 26.73 14.40 -7.50
C PHE A 329 28.25 14.35 -7.46
N ALA A 330 28.83 15.46 -7.00
CA ALA A 330 30.22 15.54 -6.54
C ALA A 330 30.30 16.46 -5.32
N ARG A 331 31.43 16.47 -4.61
CA ARG A 331 31.61 17.33 -3.45
C ARG A 331 32.66 18.40 -3.72
N GLU A 332 32.34 19.64 -3.31
CA GLU A 332 33.27 20.75 -3.32
C GLU A 332 33.27 21.49 -1.99
N GLY A 333 34.27 21.24 -1.13
CA GLY A 333 34.32 21.83 0.21
C GLY A 333 33.11 21.42 1.07
N ASN A 334 32.30 22.41 1.45
CA ASN A 334 31.03 22.20 2.16
C ASN A 334 29.81 22.21 1.26
N SER A 335 30.00 22.20 -0.06
CA SER A 335 28.88 22.18 -1.01
C SER A 335 28.82 20.84 -1.74
N ILE A 336 27.61 20.42 -2.06
CA ILE A 336 27.34 19.28 -2.97
C ILE A 336 27.06 19.85 -4.35
N VAL A 337 27.86 19.45 -5.30
CA VAL A 337 27.73 19.83 -6.71
C VAL A 337 26.78 18.88 -7.39
N VAL A 338 25.81 19.40 -8.09
CA VAL A 338 24.72 18.65 -8.73
C VAL A 338 24.77 18.82 -10.24
N GLY A 339 24.89 17.71 -10.95
CA GLY A 339 24.70 17.65 -12.39
C GLY A 339 23.26 17.25 -12.73
N SER A 340 22.68 17.98 -13.66
CA SER A 340 21.28 17.79 -14.10
C SER A 340 21.18 17.37 -15.57
N ASP A 341 19.98 17.04 -16.03
CA ASP A 341 19.65 16.74 -17.43
C ASP A 341 19.72 17.98 -18.34
N LYS A 342 19.93 19.15 -17.77
CA LYS A 342 20.14 20.42 -18.46
C LYS A 342 21.62 20.87 -18.34
N ASN A 343 21.98 21.86 -19.12
CA ASN A 343 23.31 22.48 -19.13
C ASN A 343 23.55 23.42 -17.94
N VAL A 344 23.10 23.05 -16.75
CA VAL A 344 23.25 23.83 -15.51
C VAL A 344 23.85 22.94 -14.43
N ILE A 345 24.85 23.43 -13.75
CA ILE A 345 25.40 22.84 -12.52
C ILE A 345 24.92 23.67 -11.33
N HIS A 346 24.51 23.00 -10.28
CA HIS A 346 24.04 23.61 -9.04
C HIS A 346 24.98 23.25 -7.88
N TRP A 347 25.15 24.17 -6.93
CA TRP A 347 25.84 23.92 -5.67
C TRP A 347 24.84 24.04 -4.54
N LEU A 348 24.74 23.01 -3.74
CA LEU A 348 23.90 22.95 -2.57
C LEU A 348 24.78 22.94 -1.33
N ASP A 349 24.48 23.75 -0.32
CA ASP A 349 25.14 23.66 0.98
C ASP A 349 24.93 22.29 1.63
N ALA A 350 26.00 21.63 2.00
CA ALA A 350 25.95 20.27 2.54
C ALA A 350 25.32 20.20 3.94
N GLY A 351 25.15 21.31 4.62
CA GLY A 351 24.51 21.42 5.93
C GLY A 351 23.01 21.54 5.86
N THR A 352 22.54 22.35 4.92
CA THR A 352 21.14 22.76 4.81
C THR A 352 20.43 22.23 3.56
N GLY A 353 21.14 21.73 2.56
CA GLY A 353 20.59 21.33 1.27
C GLY A 353 20.09 22.50 0.39
N LYS A 354 20.29 23.75 0.81
CA LYS A 354 19.87 24.92 0.04
C LYS A 354 20.78 25.17 -1.14
N GLU A 355 20.20 25.63 -2.25
CA GLU A 355 20.98 26.07 -3.40
C GLU A 355 21.75 27.35 -3.04
N GLU A 356 23.08 27.29 -3.14
CA GLU A 356 23.97 28.45 -2.90
C GLU A 356 24.21 29.21 -4.19
N ARG A 357 24.37 28.48 -5.28
CA ARG A 357 24.62 29.04 -6.60
C ARG A 357 24.30 28.04 -7.71
N LYS A 358 24.14 28.55 -8.93
CA LYS A 358 24.06 27.75 -10.16
C LYS A 358 24.91 28.36 -11.27
N LEU A 359 25.38 27.51 -12.17
CA LEU A 359 26.23 27.89 -13.29
C LEU A 359 25.66 27.33 -14.58
N LYS A 360 25.39 28.21 -15.54
CA LYS A 360 24.97 27.85 -16.91
C LYS A 360 26.20 27.55 -17.77
N LEU A 361 26.18 26.39 -18.42
CA LEU A 361 27.32 25.89 -19.20
C LEU A 361 27.30 26.25 -20.68
N ASP A 362 26.18 26.75 -21.23
CA ASP A 362 26.04 27.14 -22.63
C ASP A 362 26.98 28.26 -23.02
N THR A 363 27.22 29.19 -22.12
CA THR A 363 28.22 30.28 -22.35
C THR A 363 29.64 29.74 -22.48
N MET A 364 29.86 28.46 -22.11
CA MET A 364 31.13 27.74 -22.22
C MET A 364 31.11 26.68 -23.34
N GLY A 365 30.09 26.70 -24.21
CA GLY A 365 29.93 25.77 -25.33
C GLY A 365 29.36 24.39 -24.97
N ILE A 366 28.83 24.23 -23.75
CA ILE A 366 28.25 22.95 -23.28
C ILE A 366 26.74 23.07 -23.21
N ASN A 367 26.03 22.48 -24.15
CA ASN A 367 24.58 22.61 -24.31
C ASN A 367 23.79 21.37 -23.86
N GLN A 368 24.45 20.43 -23.14
CA GLN A 368 23.87 19.16 -22.72
C GLN A 368 23.93 18.98 -21.21
N GLY A 369 23.09 18.08 -20.68
CA GLY A 369 23.06 17.73 -19.27
C GLY A 369 24.35 17.05 -18.78
N VAL A 370 24.61 17.14 -17.49
CA VAL A 370 25.81 16.60 -16.83
C VAL A 370 25.47 15.28 -16.15
N VAL A 371 25.84 14.19 -16.82
CA VAL A 371 25.48 12.81 -16.39
C VAL A 371 26.46 12.21 -15.39
N ALA A 372 27.66 12.73 -15.33
CA ALA A 372 28.71 12.29 -14.39
C ALA A 372 29.54 13.47 -13.91
N LEU A 373 29.88 13.48 -12.63
CA LEU A 373 30.72 14.50 -12.00
C LEU A 373 31.82 13.82 -11.19
N PHE A 374 33.03 14.36 -11.28
CA PHE A 374 34.19 13.94 -10.51
C PHE A 374 35.06 15.14 -10.13
N LYS A 375 35.50 15.21 -8.88
CA LYS A 375 36.48 16.23 -8.45
C LYS A 375 37.84 15.62 -8.33
N ASN A 376 38.82 16.11 -9.09
CA ASN A 376 40.18 15.62 -9.07
C ASN A 376 41.00 16.20 -7.89
N ALA A 377 42.19 15.66 -7.68
CA ALA A 377 43.09 16.06 -6.58
C ALA A 377 43.57 17.52 -6.68
N ALA A 378 43.55 18.13 -7.86
CA ALA A 378 43.88 19.54 -8.08
C ALA A 378 42.70 20.49 -7.76
N GLY A 379 41.58 19.95 -7.35
CA GLY A 379 40.38 20.73 -7.02
C GLY A 379 39.49 21.05 -8.22
N ASN A 380 39.84 20.62 -9.43
CA ASN A 380 39.03 20.85 -10.62
C ASN A 380 37.84 19.88 -10.67
N LEU A 381 36.69 20.38 -11.12
CA LEU A 381 35.50 19.57 -11.37
C LEU A 381 35.49 19.05 -12.80
N ILE A 382 35.51 17.76 -12.99
CA ILE A 382 35.39 17.09 -14.29
C ILE A 382 33.92 16.70 -14.48
N GLY A 383 33.32 17.15 -15.59
CA GLY A 383 31.94 16.84 -15.95
C GLY A 383 31.87 16.02 -17.25
N GLY A 384 31.04 14.99 -17.25
CA GLY A 384 30.71 14.17 -18.40
C GLY A 384 29.33 14.47 -18.91
N THR A 385 29.19 14.67 -20.22
CA THR A 385 27.93 14.94 -20.89
C THR A 385 27.67 13.89 -21.99
N PRO A 386 26.47 13.85 -22.59
CA PRO A 386 26.22 13.04 -23.79
C PRO A 386 27.07 13.40 -24.99
N THR A 387 27.74 14.55 -24.99
CA THR A 387 28.51 15.06 -26.14
C THR A 387 30.00 15.28 -25.85
N GLY A 388 30.47 15.14 -24.61
CA GLY A 388 31.88 15.32 -24.29
C GLY A 388 32.20 15.35 -22.80
N ILE A 389 33.49 15.64 -22.54
CA ILE A 389 34.03 15.78 -21.19
C ILE A 389 34.62 17.18 -21.07
N PHE A 390 34.30 17.85 -19.98
CA PHE A 390 34.84 19.16 -19.65
C PHE A 390 35.44 19.17 -18.23
N GLN A 391 36.28 20.16 -17.99
CA GLN A 391 36.87 20.43 -16.70
C GLN A 391 36.61 21.90 -16.32
N LEU A 392 36.11 22.12 -15.12
CA LEU A 392 36.00 23.45 -14.51
C LEU A 392 37.06 23.63 -13.43
N THR A 393 37.81 24.71 -13.51
CA THR A 393 38.72 25.11 -12.43
C THR A 393 37.94 25.74 -11.27
N PRO A 394 38.52 25.89 -10.06
CA PRO A 394 37.88 26.61 -8.96
C PRO A 394 37.47 28.06 -9.29
N GLN A 395 38.10 28.65 -10.32
CA GLN A 395 37.79 30.00 -10.84
C GLN A 395 36.76 29.98 -11.98
N PHE A 396 36.10 28.83 -12.24
CA PHE A 396 35.09 28.61 -13.28
C PHE A 396 35.61 28.77 -14.72
N LYS A 397 36.91 28.60 -14.94
CA LYS A 397 37.45 28.47 -16.29
C LYS A 397 37.14 27.07 -16.80
N CYS A 398 36.47 27.01 -17.97
CA CYS A 398 36.12 25.73 -18.59
C CYS A 398 37.15 25.32 -19.63
N TYR A 399 37.50 24.03 -19.62
CA TYR A 399 38.34 23.39 -20.65
C TYR A 399 37.62 22.11 -21.08
N ALA A 400 37.28 21.98 -22.34
CA ALA A 400 36.50 20.87 -22.89
C ALA A 400 37.22 20.23 -24.11
N PRO A 401 38.32 19.50 -23.89
CA PRO A 401 39.14 19.00 -25.02
C PRO A 401 38.57 17.72 -25.67
N LEU A 402 37.64 17.05 -25.02
CA LEU A 402 37.07 15.79 -25.46
C LEU A 402 35.62 15.96 -25.90
N ALA A 403 35.40 16.14 -27.19
CA ALA A 403 34.09 16.23 -27.82
C ALA A 403 33.65 14.90 -28.44
N TYR A 404 32.36 14.77 -28.77
CA TYR A 404 31.74 13.61 -29.41
C TYR A 404 31.83 12.30 -28.60
N ILE A 405 31.91 12.40 -27.26
CA ILE A 405 32.00 11.30 -26.33
C ILE A 405 30.73 11.29 -25.46
N ASN A 406 29.91 10.26 -25.60
CA ASN A 406 28.68 10.11 -24.79
C ASN A 406 29.01 9.38 -23.47
N VAL A 407 29.29 10.15 -22.43
CA VAL A 407 29.68 9.65 -21.12
C VAL A 407 28.49 8.96 -20.42
N LYS A 408 28.74 7.85 -19.75
CA LYS A 408 27.79 7.12 -18.91
C LYS A 408 28.18 7.16 -17.44
N SER A 409 29.46 6.95 -17.13
CA SER A 409 29.97 6.98 -15.74
C SER A 409 31.44 7.29 -15.70
N PHE A 410 31.88 7.78 -14.54
CA PHE A 410 33.28 7.95 -14.17
C PHE A 410 33.64 6.97 -13.04
N PHE A 411 34.85 6.43 -13.12
CA PHE A 411 35.44 5.66 -12.05
C PHE A 411 36.88 6.08 -11.82
N PRO A 412 37.27 6.59 -10.64
CA PRO A 412 38.67 6.96 -10.34
C PRO A 412 39.53 5.70 -10.22
N TYR A 413 40.62 5.67 -10.97
CA TYR A 413 41.52 4.57 -11.00
C TYR A 413 42.97 5.03 -10.94
N LYS A 414 43.63 4.80 -9.80
CA LYS A 414 45.02 5.29 -9.56
C LYS A 414 45.12 6.81 -9.77
N LYS A 415 45.90 7.26 -10.72
CA LYS A 415 46.03 8.68 -11.11
C LYS A 415 45.19 9.07 -12.34
N ASP A 416 44.39 8.14 -12.84
CA ASP A 416 43.58 8.29 -14.04
C ASP A 416 42.08 8.23 -13.68
N LEU A 417 41.27 8.62 -14.64
CA LEU A 417 39.79 8.47 -14.59
C LEU A 417 39.36 7.52 -15.70
N VAL A 418 38.69 6.45 -15.33
CA VAL A 418 38.06 5.52 -16.27
C VAL A 418 36.72 6.07 -16.68
N VAL A 419 36.48 6.19 -17.97
CA VAL A 419 35.28 6.77 -18.56
C VAL A 419 34.55 5.68 -19.33
N SER A 420 33.35 5.36 -18.90
CA SER A 420 32.44 4.48 -19.65
C SER A 420 31.58 5.28 -20.60
N THR A 421 31.44 4.81 -21.85
CA THR A 421 30.68 5.51 -22.89
C THR A 421 29.72 4.56 -23.63
N ASP A 422 28.98 5.09 -24.59
CA ASP A 422 28.12 4.31 -25.48
C ASP A 422 28.87 3.51 -26.54
N ARG A 423 30.20 3.64 -26.65
CA ARG A 423 31.01 2.96 -27.67
C ARG A 423 32.22 2.21 -27.08
N ASN A 424 32.81 2.72 -25.99
CA ASN A 424 34.02 2.20 -25.42
C ASN A 424 34.20 2.56 -23.94
N ILE A 425 35.24 2.01 -23.32
CA ILE A 425 35.79 2.50 -22.04
C ILE A 425 37.24 2.88 -22.29
N PHE A 426 37.60 4.07 -21.86
CA PHE A 426 38.98 4.52 -21.93
C PHE A 426 39.45 5.16 -20.62
N ARG A 427 40.77 5.24 -20.43
CA ARG A 427 41.38 5.99 -19.33
C ARG A 427 41.82 7.35 -19.80
N ILE A 428 41.50 8.35 -18.99
CA ILE A 428 42.02 9.70 -19.20
C ILE A 428 42.88 10.12 -17.99
N ASN A 429 43.82 10.94 -18.24
CA ASN A 429 44.56 11.62 -17.19
C ASN A 429 43.66 12.64 -16.48
N GLN A 430 43.53 12.57 -15.15
CA GLN A 430 42.64 13.44 -14.37
C GLN A 430 42.97 14.95 -14.44
N LEU A 431 44.19 15.32 -14.79
CA LEU A 431 44.66 16.71 -14.83
C LEU A 431 44.56 17.30 -16.23
N THR A 432 44.98 16.54 -17.26
CA THR A 432 45.09 17.02 -18.65
C THR A 432 43.93 16.63 -19.52
N LEU A 433 43.09 15.68 -19.06
CA LEU A 433 42.00 15.01 -19.78
C LEU A 433 42.49 14.22 -21.02
N ALA A 434 43.81 14.06 -21.20
CA ALA A 434 44.37 13.26 -22.30
C ALA A 434 44.00 11.79 -22.18
N ILE A 435 43.53 11.19 -23.27
CA ILE A 435 43.27 9.75 -23.36
C ILE A 435 44.60 9.01 -23.29
N ARG A 436 44.72 8.03 -22.40
CA ARG A 436 45.88 7.18 -22.25
C ARG A 436 45.77 5.90 -23.09
N ASP A 437 44.67 5.20 -22.90
CA ASP A 437 44.37 3.98 -23.61
C ASP A 437 42.87 3.66 -23.61
N THR A 438 42.48 2.70 -24.45
CA THR A 438 41.15 2.15 -24.54
C THR A 438 41.11 0.78 -23.87
N ILE A 439 40.31 0.64 -22.83
CA ILE A 439 40.18 -0.60 -22.04
C ILE A 439 39.21 -1.58 -22.70
N TRP A 440 38.11 -1.04 -23.24
CA TRP A 440 36.96 -1.80 -23.77
C TRP A 440 36.41 -1.11 -25.03
N GLN A 441 36.06 -1.91 -26.05
CA GLN A 441 35.66 -1.37 -27.37
C GLN A 441 34.19 -1.54 -27.69
N GLU A 442 33.35 -1.70 -26.68
CA GLU A 442 31.92 -1.82 -26.82
C GLU A 442 31.22 -0.88 -25.81
N ARG A 443 29.89 -0.72 -25.96
CA ARG A 443 29.07 0.08 -25.06
C ARG A 443 29.14 -0.45 -23.62
N ALA A 444 29.47 0.42 -22.70
CA ALA A 444 29.45 0.13 -21.27
C ALA A 444 28.58 1.12 -20.50
N THR A 445 27.98 0.65 -19.41
CA THR A 445 27.17 1.47 -18.49
C THR A 445 28.02 1.96 -17.32
N THR A 446 28.93 1.11 -16.82
CA THR A 446 29.82 1.38 -15.70
C THR A 446 31.05 0.48 -15.76
N ALA A 447 32.09 0.90 -15.06
CA ALA A 447 33.29 0.08 -14.89
C ALA A 447 33.79 0.19 -13.45
N TYR A 448 34.39 -0.87 -12.94
CA TYR A 448 35.06 -0.94 -11.64
C TYR A 448 36.34 -1.75 -11.76
N ALA A 449 37.43 -1.32 -11.15
CA ALA A 449 38.70 -2.00 -11.23
C ALA A 449 39.19 -2.52 -9.88
N VAL A 450 39.74 -3.74 -9.89
CA VAL A 450 40.35 -4.40 -8.73
C VAL A 450 41.68 -5.02 -9.20
N ASN A 451 42.79 -4.54 -8.69
CA ASN A 451 44.12 -5.09 -9.02
C ASN A 451 44.35 -5.27 -10.53
N ASP A 452 44.11 -4.23 -11.31
CA ASP A 452 44.21 -4.21 -12.78
C ASP A 452 43.24 -5.13 -13.54
N THR A 453 42.33 -5.80 -12.86
CA THR A 453 41.17 -6.49 -13.44
C THR A 453 39.98 -5.55 -13.50
N PHE A 454 39.37 -5.38 -14.66
CA PHE A 454 38.22 -4.52 -14.83
C PHE A 454 36.91 -5.34 -14.84
N TYR A 455 35.96 -4.95 -14.04
CA TYR A 455 34.58 -5.42 -14.07
C TYR A 455 33.72 -4.40 -14.84
N ILE A 456 33.19 -4.84 -15.96
CA ILE A 456 32.55 -3.97 -16.95
C ILE A 456 31.07 -4.28 -16.98
N GLY A 457 30.27 -3.32 -16.60
CA GLY A 457 28.81 -3.37 -16.70
C GLY A 457 28.37 -2.96 -18.10
N THR A 458 27.54 -3.80 -18.72
CA THR A 458 26.96 -3.56 -20.04
C THR A 458 25.42 -3.66 -20.01
N LEU A 459 24.78 -3.44 -21.16
CA LEU A 459 23.34 -3.70 -21.31
C LEU A 459 23.00 -5.19 -21.21
N ASN A 460 23.96 -6.06 -21.58
CA ASN A 460 23.77 -7.50 -21.70
C ASN A 460 24.37 -8.28 -20.52
N GLY A 461 24.89 -7.57 -19.50
CA GLY A 461 25.38 -8.17 -18.28
C GLY A 461 26.77 -7.70 -17.84
N LEU A 462 27.38 -8.50 -16.97
CA LEU A 462 28.68 -8.22 -16.34
C LEU A 462 29.79 -8.98 -17.02
N TYR A 463 30.82 -8.26 -17.46
CA TYR A 463 32.06 -8.81 -17.99
C TYR A 463 33.21 -8.56 -17.03
N ARG A 464 34.18 -9.45 -17.05
CA ARG A 464 35.45 -9.30 -16.38
C ARG A 464 36.56 -9.29 -17.45
N LEU A 465 37.36 -8.23 -17.45
CA LEU A 465 38.54 -8.11 -18.29
C LEU A 465 39.79 -8.29 -17.43
N LEU A 466 40.55 -9.34 -17.70
CA LEU A 466 41.79 -9.67 -17.00
C LEU A 466 42.95 -8.79 -17.51
N PRO A 467 44.08 -8.67 -16.76
CA PRO A 467 45.25 -7.90 -17.16
C PRO A 467 45.92 -8.39 -18.46
N ASN A 468 45.73 -9.68 -18.79
CA ASN A 468 46.22 -10.26 -20.04
C ASN A 468 45.34 -9.96 -21.27
N GLY A 469 44.21 -9.24 -21.06
CA GLY A 469 43.29 -8.89 -22.12
C GLY A 469 42.14 -9.88 -22.32
N ASP A 470 42.08 -10.99 -21.55
CA ASP A 470 41.02 -11.99 -21.67
C ASP A 470 39.68 -11.42 -21.15
N LYS A 471 38.66 -11.57 -21.98
CA LYS A 471 37.29 -11.15 -21.66
C LYS A 471 36.47 -12.36 -21.15
N GLN A 472 35.86 -12.23 -19.99
CA GLN A 472 35.03 -13.28 -19.40
C GLN A 472 33.64 -12.74 -19.16
N PHE A 473 32.63 -13.36 -19.73
CA PHE A 473 31.24 -13.02 -19.45
C PHE A 473 30.76 -13.76 -18.20
N LEU A 474 30.60 -13.03 -17.10
CA LEU A 474 30.21 -13.64 -15.83
C LEU A 474 28.73 -14.11 -15.81
N GLY A 475 27.91 -13.62 -16.75
CA GLY A 475 26.54 -14.06 -16.92
C GLY A 475 26.37 -15.51 -17.35
N GLU A 476 27.39 -16.15 -17.97
CA GLU A 476 27.35 -17.58 -18.29
C GLU A 476 27.27 -18.44 -17.03
N LYS A 477 28.06 -18.06 -16.02
CA LYS A 477 28.18 -18.81 -14.77
C LYS A 477 27.13 -18.36 -13.73
N PHE A 478 26.71 -17.08 -13.77
CA PHE A 478 25.87 -16.49 -12.76
C PHE A 478 24.66 -15.78 -13.40
N ALA A 479 23.48 -16.39 -13.34
CA ALA A 479 22.28 -15.91 -13.99
C ALA A 479 21.90 -14.44 -13.68
N PRO A 480 22.04 -13.90 -12.44
CA PRO A 480 21.75 -12.48 -12.17
C PRO A 480 22.60 -11.51 -12.98
N PHE A 481 23.81 -11.90 -13.37
CA PHE A 481 24.73 -11.09 -14.16
C PHE A 481 24.42 -11.06 -15.67
N LYS A 482 23.37 -11.74 -16.13
CA LYS A 482 22.82 -11.57 -17.49
C LYS A 482 22.00 -10.28 -17.63
N SER A 483 21.55 -9.71 -16.51
CA SER A 483 20.78 -8.47 -16.52
C SER A 483 21.70 -7.27 -16.79
N ARG A 484 21.14 -6.20 -17.38
CA ARG A 484 21.87 -4.93 -17.51
C ARG A 484 22.44 -4.49 -16.17
N ILE A 485 23.70 -4.15 -16.12
CA ILE A 485 24.42 -3.66 -14.95
C ILE A 485 24.28 -2.14 -14.87
N ALA A 486 23.81 -1.64 -13.73
CA ALA A 486 23.63 -0.21 -13.51
C ALA A 486 24.80 0.43 -12.75
N ALA A 487 25.28 -0.20 -11.69
CA ALA A 487 26.37 0.28 -10.87
C ALA A 487 27.16 -0.87 -10.23
N ILE A 488 28.43 -0.63 -9.93
CA ILE A 488 29.31 -1.57 -9.25
C ILE A 488 30.07 -0.82 -8.17
N THR A 489 30.13 -1.39 -6.96
CA THR A 489 30.99 -0.89 -5.87
C THR A 489 31.61 -2.06 -5.10
N ARG A 490 32.61 -1.80 -4.25
CA ARG A 490 33.28 -2.82 -3.45
C ARG A 490 33.46 -2.32 -2.04
N ASP A 491 33.16 -3.17 -1.08
CA ASP A 491 33.33 -2.86 0.34
C ASP A 491 34.74 -3.19 0.85
N THR A 492 34.99 -2.83 2.12
CA THR A 492 36.26 -3.07 2.82
C THR A 492 36.55 -4.57 3.03
N ASN A 493 35.55 -5.43 3.00
CA ASN A 493 35.65 -6.88 3.10
C ASN A 493 35.88 -7.54 1.74
N ASN A 494 36.17 -6.75 0.70
CA ASN A 494 36.41 -7.20 -0.66
C ASN A 494 35.17 -7.85 -1.32
N VAL A 495 33.96 -7.57 -0.85
CA VAL A 495 32.74 -7.98 -1.51
C VAL A 495 32.40 -6.97 -2.59
N MET A 496 32.17 -7.42 -3.79
CA MET A 496 31.70 -6.60 -4.89
C MET A 496 30.16 -6.59 -4.89
N TRP A 497 29.60 -5.41 -4.83
CA TRP A 497 28.18 -5.16 -4.89
C TRP A 497 27.79 -4.69 -6.29
N VAL A 498 26.88 -5.41 -6.92
CA VAL A 498 26.49 -5.19 -8.31
C VAL A 498 24.99 -4.90 -8.37
N ALA A 499 24.65 -3.69 -8.78
CA ALA A 499 23.26 -3.27 -9.03
C ALA A 499 22.88 -3.68 -10.46
N THR A 500 21.77 -4.39 -10.57
CA THR A 500 21.26 -4.85 -11.86
C THR A 500 19.90 -4.21 -12.18
N PHE A 501 19.56 -4.11 -13.45
CA PHE A 501 18.31 -3.57 -13.91
C PHE A 501 17.31 -4.72 -14.18
N GLY A 502 16.64 -5.17 -13.12
CA GLY A 502 15.67 -6.27 -13.14
C GLY A 502 16.10 -7.52 -12.37
N GLY A 503 17.40 -7.75 -12.17
CA GLY A 503 17.92 -8.88 -11.39
C GLY A 503 18.14 -8.59 -9.90
N GLY A 504 17.88 -7.37 -9.42
CA GLY A 504 18.11 -6.97 -8.04
C GLY A 504 19.57 -6.59 -7.74
N LEU A 505 20.00 -6.75 -6.49
CA LEU A 505 21.33 -6.46 -5.97
C LEU A 505 22.07 -7.75 -5.68
N VAL A 506 23.30 -7.87 -6.17
CA VAL A 506 24.13 -9.08 -6.02
C VAL A 506 25.40 -8.75 -5.26
N ALA A 507 25.69 -9.50 -4.21
CA ALA A 507 26.96 -9.50 -3.49
C ALA A 507 27.83 -10.64 -4.02
N PHE A 508 29.01 -10.31 -4.56
CA PHE A 508 29.89 -11.25 -5.23
C PHE A 508 31.30 -11.22 -4.63
N LYS A 509 31.85 -12.37 -4.28
CA LYS A 509 33.16 -12.49 -3.70
C LYS A 509 33.77 -13.85 -4.04
N ASN A 510 35.04 -13.88 -4.40
CA ASN A 510 35.81 -15.14 -4.62
C ASN A 510 35.05 -16.13 -5.53
N GLU A 511 34.62 -15.68 -6.70
CA GLU A 511 33.90 -16.49 -7.70
C GLU A 511 32.58 -17.12 -7.19
N LYS A 512 31.94 -16.49 -6.19
CA LYS A 512 30.66 -16.94 -5.63
C LYS A 512 29.75 -15.74 -5.40
N ILE A 513 28.45 -15.94 -5.64
CA ILE A 513 27.41 -15.07 -5.13
C ILE A 513 27.22 -15.42 -3.66
N ILE A 514 27.50 -14.47 -2.77
CA ILE A 514 27.36 -14.65 -1.32
C ILE A 514 26.00 -14.17 -0.81
N ALA A 515 25.37 -13.22 -1.51
CA ALA A 515 24.01 -12.78 -1.25
C ALA A 515 23.38 -12.24 -2.54
N HIS A 516 22.05 -12.41 -2.65
CA HIS A 516 21.27 -11.92 -3.77
C HIS A 516 19.95 -11.39 -3.25
N PHE A 517 19.72 -10.09 -3.40
CA PHE A 517 18.55 -9.41 -2.88
C PHE A 517 17.64 -8.98 -4.03
N LYS A 518 16.37 -9.29 -3.87
CA LYS A 518 15.26 -8.88 -4.72
C LYS A 518 14.18 -8.24 -3.87
N GLN A 519 13.05 -7.89 -4.48
CA GLN A 519 11.93 -7.30 -3.79
C GLN A 519 11.38 -8.23 -2.69
N GLU A 520 11.39 -9.54 -2.92
CA GLU A 520 10.97 -10.57 -1.95
C GLU A 520 11.89 -10.63 -0.71
N GLN A 521 13.14 -10.18 -0.82
CA GLN A 521 14.10 -10.10 0.28
C GLN A 521 14.23 -8.67 0.86
N GLY A 522 13.29 -7.75 0.55
CA GLY A 522 13.23 -6.42 1.17
C GLY A 522 13.75 -5.26 0.33
N LEU A 523 14.23 -5.47 -0.90
CA LEU A 523 14.53 -4.35 -1.79
C LEU A 523 13.23 -3.62 -2.18
N ALA A 524 13.34 -2.32 -2.38
CA ALA A 524 12.22 -1.51 -2.89
C ALA A 524 11.80 -1.96 -4.30
N SER A 525 12.76 -2.41 -5.12
CA SER A 525 12.53 -2.94 -6.46
C SER A 525 13.71 -3.78 -6.96
N ASN A 526 13.43 -4.71 -7.89
CA ASN A 526 14.46 -5.45 -8.62
C ASN A 526 15.22 -4.59 -9.64
N ILE A 527 14.76 -3.37 -9.92
CA ILE A 527 15.43 -2.40 -10.79
C ILE A 527 16.30 -1.49 -9.92
N CYS A 528 17.55 -1.89 -9.70
CA CYS A 528 18.54 -1.08 -9.01
C CYS A 528 19.24 -0.16 -10.03
N ARG A 529 19.33 1.13 -9.70
CA ARG A 529 19.83 2.18 -10.62
C ARG A 529 21.21 2.72 -10.21
N THR A 530 21.46 2.84 -8.92
CA THR A 530 22.68 3.43 -8.37
C THR A 530 23.09 2.77 -7.05
N LEU A 531 24.37 2.82 -6.76
CA LEU A 531 24.96 2.38 -5.49
C LEU A 531 25.82 3.49 -4.91
N PHE A 532 25.77 3.66 -3.60
CA PHE A 532 26.71 4.48 -2.85
C PHE A 532 27.10 3.77 -1.55
N LEU A 533 28.38 3.63 -1.31
CA LEU A 533 28.90 2.98 -0.12
C LEU A 533 29.53 4.00 0.81
N GLN A 534 29.10 4.04 2.06
CA GLN A 534 29.73 4.84 3.12
C GLN A 534 29.98 3.96 4.34
N GLY A 535 31.25 3.64 4.61
CA GLY A 535 31.58 2.71 5.69
C GLY A 535 30.91 1.35 5.49
N ASN A 536 30.08 0.95 6.44
CA ASN A 536 29.33 -0.30 6.42
C ASN A 536 27.88 -0.14 5.91
N ASP A 537 27.51 1.03 5.46
CA ASP A 537 26.18 1.33 4.95
C ASP A 537 26.19 1.38 3.41
N LEU A 538 25.53 0.45 2.77
CA LEU A 538 25.33 0.41 1.33
C LEU A 538 23.95 1.02 0.99
N TRP A 539 23.95 2.09 0.22
CA TRP A 539 22.76 2.76 -0.28
C TRP A 539 22.47 2.31 -1.70
N VAL A 540 21.26 1.86 -1.94
CA VAL A 540 20.79 1.30 -3.21
C VAL A 540 19.61 2.10 -3.71
N GLY A 541 19.82 2.90 -4.73
CA GLY A 541 18.74 3.63 -5.40
C GLY A 541 18.04 2.75 -6.41
N THR A 542 16.70 2.71 -6.34
CA THR A 542 15.85 1.91 -7.23
C THR A 542 14.84 2.79 -7.97
N ASN A 543 13.95 2.19 -8.76
CA ASN A 543 12.82 2.90 -9.37
C ASN A 543 11.55 2.95 -8.46
N LYS A 544 11.62 2.40 -7.23
CA LYS A 544 10.52 2.40 -6.25
C LYS A 544 10.99 2.78 -4.84
N GLY A 545 12.03 3.60 -4.74
CA GLY A 545 12.58 4.07 -3.49
C GLY A 545 14.07 3.81 -3.32
N LEU A 546 14.58 4.22 -2.17
CA LEU A 546 15.96 4.09 -1.73
C LEU A 546 16.06 3.04 -0.63
N ASN A 547 16.97 2.09 -0.76
CA ASN A 547 17.31 1.17 0.34
C ASN A 547 18.65 1.55 0.98
N LYS A 548 18.75 1.40 2.29
CA LYS A 548 19.98 1.34 3.05
C LYS A 548 20.17 -0.06 3.58
N ILE A 549 21.31 -0.68 3.32
CA ILE A 549 21.66 -2.04 3.75
C ILE A 549 22.87 -1.96 4.65
N ARG A 550 22.80 -2.52 5.84
CA ARG A 550 23.94 -2.68 6.73
C ARG A 550 24.72 -3.94 6.33
N ILE A 551 25.96 -3.78 5.83
CA ILE A 551 26.73 -4.88 5.21
C ILE A 551 27.71 -5.57 6.15
N ASP A 552 27.93 -5.08 7.36
CA ASP A 552 28.72 -5.73 8.43
C ASP A 552 27.91 -6.73 9.26
N ASP A 553 26.59 -6.76 9.11
CA ASP A 553 25.68 -7.70 9.74
C ASP A 553 25.33 -8.83 8.74
N THR A 554 25.44 -10.07 9.16
CA THR A 554 25.17 -11.26 8.33
C THR A 554 23.70 -11.41 7.95
N THR A 555 22.80 -10.73 8.65
CA THR A 555 21.37 -10.67 8.34
C THR A 555 21.04 -9.61 7.31
N TYR A 556 21.98 -8.71 7.00
CA TYR A 556 21.83 -7.60 6.07
C TYR A 556 20.56 -6.77 6.31
N PRO A 557 20.37 -6.19 7.50
CA PRO A 557 19.16 -5.44 7.79
C PRO A 557 19.01 -4.27 6.81
N MET A 558 17.77 -4.13 6.28
CA MET A 558 17.45 -3.15 5.26
C MET A 558 16.46 -2.11 5.77
N LYS A 559 16.73 -0.84 5.48
CA LYS A 559 15.76 0.25 5.61
C LYS A 559 15.34 0.72 4.23
N LYS A 560 14.07 1.06 4.08
CA LYS A 560 13.50 1.56 2.83
C LYS A 560 12.97 2.98 3.02
N TYR A 561 13.28 3.87 2.10
CA TYR A 561 12.81 5.25 2.03
C TYR A 561 12.06 5.48 0.73
N THR A 562 10.90 6.12 0.82
CA THR A 562 9.99 6.37 -0.31
C THR A 562 9.43 7.80 -0.25
N THR A 563 8.59 8.16 -1.19
CA THR A 563 7.80 9.40 -1.14
C THR A 563 6.97 9.50 0.15
N GLY A 564 6.52 8.36 0.70
CA GLY A 564 5.88 8.29 2.01
C GLY A 564 6.76 8.73 3.18
N ASP A 565 8.08 8.73 3.03
CA ASP A 565 9.06 9.25 4.00
C ASP A 565 9.49 10.69 3.71
N GLY A 566 8.99 11.27 2.62
CA GLY A 566 9.28 12.65 2.21
C GLY A 566 10.20 12.77 1.01
N LEU A 567 10.63 11.68 0.36
CA LEU A 567 11.34 11.79 -0.92
C LEU A 567 10.45 12.51 -1.94
N VAL A 568 11.05 13.33 -2.79
CA VAL A 568 10.31 14.04 -3.83
C VAL A 568 9.84 13.08 -4.95
N SER A 569 10.55 11.95 -5.13
CA SER A 569 10.19 10.90 -6.10
C SER A 569 10.73 9.55 -5.65
N ASP A 570 10.05 8.47 -6.00
CA ASP A 570 10.51 7.09 -5.75
C ASP A 570 11.55 6.63 -6.78
N ILE A 571 11.72 7.34 -7.90
CA ILE A 571 12.73 7.03 -8.90
C ILE A 571 14.05 7.67 -8.47
N ILE A 572 15.01 6.84 -8.05
CA ILE A 572 16.30 7.33 -7.57
C ILE A 572 17.33 7.22 -8.68
N ASN A 573 17.85 8.35 -9.15
CA ASN A 573 18.89 8.40 -10.19
C ASN A 573 20.29 8.27 -9.59
N VAL A 574 20.56 8.96 -8.49
CA VAL A 574 21.86 9.03 -7.84
C VAL A 574 21.73 9.27 -6.35
N VAL A 575 22.64 8.74 -5.56
CA VAL A 575 22.73 8.94 -4.10
C VAL A 575 24.13 9.40 -3.74
N TYR A 576 24.24 10.33 -2.81
CA TYR A 576 25.47 10.77 -2.22
C TYR A 576 25.30 10.99 -0.71
N VAL A 577 26.23 10.51 0.09
CA VAL A 577 26.17 10.65 1.55
C VAL A 577 27.41 11.33 2.07
N TYR A 578 27.21 12.35 2.92
CA TYR A 578 28.28 13.11 3.55
C TYR A 578 27.88 13.53 4.97
N ASN A 579 28.73 13.23 5.96
CA ASN A 579 28.49 13.56 7.38
C ASN A 579 27.09 13.16 7.88
N ASN A 580 26.69 11.90 7.65
CA ASN A 580 25.36 11.33 7.95
C ASN A 580 24.18 12.02 7.25
N LYS A 581 24.43 12.93 6.32
CA LYS A 581 23.42 13.58 5.51
C LYS A 581 23.35 12.90 4.14
N VAL A 582 22.15 12.58 3.74
CA VAL A 582 21.85 11.83 2.50
C VAL A 582 21.27 12.79 1.48
N PHE A 583 21.89 12.84 0.31
CA PHE A 583 21.42 13.56 -0.87
C PHE A 583 20.94 12.54 -1.88
N VAL A 584 19.70 12.67 -2.29
CA VAL A 584 19.04 11.77 -3.22
C VAL A 584 18.63 12.54 -4.46
N GLY A 585 19.26 12.24 -5.59
CA GLY A 585 18.93 12.83 -6.87
C GLY A 585 17.84 12.03 -7.59
N THR A 586 16.80 12.73 -8.01
CA THR A 586 15.61 12.17 -8.63
C THR A 586 15.25 12.91 -9.92
N PRO A 587 14.27 12.42 -10.72
CA PRO A 587 13.73 13.18 -11.84
C PRO A 587 13.07 14.52 -11.45
N GLU A 588 12.69 14.68 -10.18
CA GLU A 588 11.92 15.83 -9.70
C GLU A 588 12.73 16.80 -8.85
N GLY A 589 14.03 16.54 -8.63
CA GLY A 589 14.94 17.38 -7.85
C GLY A 589 15.80 16.60 -6.88
N VAL A 590 16.32 17.29 -5.87
CA VAL A 590 17.15 16.71 -4.79
C VAL A 590 16.32 16.59 -3.53
N THR A 591 16.30 15.42 -2.94
CA THR A 591 15.88 15.23 -1.55
C THR A 591 17.13 15.22 -0.65
N PHE A 592 17.05 15.89 0.47
CA PHE A 592 18.10 16.01 1.46
C PHE A 592 17.58 15.67 2.85
N PHE A 593 18.28 14.81 3.59
CA PHE A 593 17.91 14.49 4.96
C PHE A 593 19.08 14.03 5.84
N ASP A 594 18.91 14.18 7.14
CA ASP A 594 19.77 13.62 8.16
C ASP A 594 19.15 12.32 8.67
N GLU A 595 19.78 11.19 8.36
CA GLU A 595 19.23 9.87 8.68
C GLU A 595 18.99 9.67 10.19
N ALA A 596 19.87 10.20 11.03
CA ALA A 596 19.75 10.06 12.48
C ALA A 596 18.48 10.71 13.04
N LYS A 597 17.92 11.69 12.33
CA LYS A 597 16.70 12.41 12.73
C LYS A 597 15.41 11.74 12.25
N ILE A 598 15.48 10.92 11.19
CA ILE A 598 14.28 10.26 10.63
C ILE A 598 13.83 9.07 11.49
N ALA A 599 14.77 8.34 12.09
CA ALA A 599 14.52 7.05 12.71
C ALA A 599 13.92 7.09 14.12
N SER A 600 13.82 8.26 14.78
CA SER A 600 13.61 8.31 16.24
C SER A 600 12.16 8.27 16.72
N GLN A 601 11.15 8.36 15.86
CA GLN A 601 9.75 8.44 16.28
C GLN A 601 8.81 7.69 15.32
N SER A 602 8.77 6.37 15.42
CA SER A 602 7.71 5.58 14.80
C SER A 602 6.92 4.84 15.86
N ARG A 603 5.59 4.79 15.71
CA ARG A 603 4.68 3.99 16.53
C ARG A 603 3.94 3.02 15.61
N CYS A 604 3.49 1.94 16.20
CA CYS A 604 2.58 1.02 15.55
C CYS A 604 1.49 0.66 16.55
N ASP A 605 0.29 1.13 16.32
CA ASP A 605 -0.89 0.77 17.10
C ASP A 605 -1.70 -0.25 16.32
N LEU A 606 -2.39 -1.16 17.02
CA LEU A 606 -3.22 -2.19 16.40
C LEU A 606 -4.59 -2.18 17.04
N ARG A 607 -5.64 -2.18 16.21
CA ARG A 607 -7.03 -2.16 16.68
C ARG A 607 -7.89 -3.14 15.89
N PHE A 608 -8.87 -3.74 16.54
CA PHE A 608 -9.99 -4.33 15.84
C PHE A 608 -10.92 -3.23 15.35
N ILE A 609 -11.33 -3.32 14.10
CA ILE A 609 -12.35 -2.43 13.52
C ILE A 609 -13.74 -2.99 13.76
N ASN A 610 -13.85 -4.31 13.58
CA ASN A 610 -15.12 -5.01 13.64
C ASN A 610 -14.85 -6.50 13.97
N ILE A 611 -15.77 -7.12 14.68
CA ILE A 611 -15.78 -8.57 14.88
C ILE A 611 -17.13 -9.07 14.39
N SER A 612 -17.14 -9.89 13.34
CA SER A 612 -18.37 -10.47 12.79
C SER A 612 -18.50 -11.92 13.28
N VAL A 613 -19.64 -12.23 13.84
CA VAL A 613 -19.97 -13.57 14.38
C VAL A 613 -21.25 -14.07 13.73
N GLY A 614 -21.14 -15.14 12.94
CA GLY A 614 -22.28 -15.69 12.20
C GLY A 614 -22.90 -14.71 11.21
N GLY A 615 -22.10 -13.74 10.70
CA GLY A 615 -22.54 -12.68 9.79
C GLY A 615 -23.09 -11.43 10.46
N GLU A 616 -23.25 -11.40 11.80
CA GLU A 616 -23.62 -10.20 12.54
C GLU A 616 -22.36 -9.46 12.99
N ALA A 617 -22.30 -8.15 12.68
CA ALA A 617 -21.16 -7.31 13.03
C ALA A 617 -21.34 -6.70 14.44
N PHE A 618 -20.27 -6.71 15.21
CA PHE A 618 -20.19 -6.17 16.56
C PHE A 618 -19.03 -5.17 16.66
N TYR A 619 -19.23 -4.12 17.42
CA TYR A 619 -18.11 -3.28 17.83
C TYR A 619 -17.18 -4.09 18.76
N PRO A 620 -15.85 -3.97 18.69
CA PRO A 620 -14.91 -4.85 19.40
C PRO A 620 -15.15 -4.99 20.89
N ASP A 621 -15.56 -3.91 21.56
CA ASP A 621 -15.81 -3.88 23.01
C ASP A 621 -17.12 -4.59 23.44
N VAL A 622 -17.99 -4.88 22.50
CA VAL A 622 -19.32 -5.48 22.74
C VAL A 622 -19.50 -6.82 22.04
N ALA A 623 -18.43 -7.34 21.43
CA ALA A 623 -18.46 -8.65 20.79
C ALA A 623 -18.78 -9.75 21.81
N PRO A 624 -19.62 -10.74 21.47
CA PRO A 624 -19.96 -11.82 22.40
C PRO A 624 -18.72 -12.67 22.72
N VAL A 625 -18.49 -12.89 24.00
CA VAL A 625 -17.42 -13.76 24.50
C VAL A 625 -17.80 -15.25 24.33
N ILE A 626 -19.10 -15.56 24.38
CA ILE A 626 -19.62 -16.90 24.17
C ILE A 626 -20.39 -16.93 22.86
N ILE A 627 -19.98 -17.81 21.96
CA ILE A 627 -20.46 -17.89 20.59
C ILE A 627 -21.24 -19.20 20.44
N PRO A 628 -22.52 -19.14 20.06
CA PRO A 628 -23.30 -20.34 19.76
C PRO A 628 -22.66 -21.12 18.61
N HIS A 629 -22.59 -22.45 18.72
CA HIS A 629 -21.97 -23.30 17.71
C HIS A 629 -22.55 -23.08 16.28
N LYS A 630 -23.83 -22.73 16.17
CA LYS A 630 -24.47 -22.41 14.88
C LYS A 630 -23.92 -21.12 14.20
N LYS A 631 -23.26 -20.25 14.98
CA LYS A 631 -22.66 -19.00 14.52
C LYS A 631 -21.12 -19.05 14.61
N ASN A 632 -20.50 -20.23 14.44
CA ASN A 632 -19.06 -20.45 14.60
C ASN A 632 -18.19 -19.95 13.44
N ASN A 633 -18.77 -19.21 12.52
CA ASN A 633 -18.05 -18.40 11.54
C ASN A 633 -17.71 -17.05 12.17
N ILE A 634 -16.43 -16.76 12.28
CA ILE A 634 -15.93 -15.54 12.94
C ILE A 634 -14.94 -14.85 12.00
N GLN A 635 -15.18 -13.57 11.76
CA GLN A 635 -14.25 -12.70 11.04
C GLN A 635 -13.80 -11.59 11.98
N PHE A 636 -12.51 -11.35 12.00
CA PHE A 636 -11.87 -10.25 12.69
C PHE A 636 -11.34 -9.26 11.66
N ASP A 637 -11.91 -8.08 11.61
CA ASP A 637 -11.37 -6.97 10.82
C ASP A 637 -10.52 -6.11 11.75
N TYR A 638 -9.28 -5.88 11.36
CA TYR A 638 -8.30 -5.15 12.17
C TYR A 638 -7.45 -4.23 11.31
N VAL A 639 -6.83 -3.26 11.95
CA VAL A 639 -5.92 -2.34 11.28
C VAL A 639 -4.73 -1.99 12.16
N GLY A 640 -3.56 -1.99 11.57
CA GLY A 640 -2.37 -1.38 12.12
C GLY A 640 -2.35 0.10 11.78
N ILE A 641 -2.20 0.95 12.78
CA ILE A 641 -2.14 2.40 12.62
C ILE A 641 -0.69 2.85 12.75
N SER A 642 -0.11 3.26 11.63
CA SER A 642 1.18 3.92 11.56
C SER A 642 1.18 4.80 10.31
N TYR A 643 0.94 6.09 10.52
CA TYR A 643 0.85 7.06 9.43
C TYR A 643 2.15 7.22 8.65
N LYS A 644 3.30 6.98 9.30
CA LYS A 644 4.62 6.97 8.65
C LYS A 644 4.84 5.76 7.75
N SER A 645 4.15 4.66 7.99
CA SER A 645 4.32 3.42 7.22
C SER A 645 3.55 3.40 5.90
N THR A 646 2.59 4.33 5.72
CA THR A 646 1.81 4.47 4.46
C THR A 646 1.29 3.14 3.92
N GLY A 647 0.66 2.32 4.79
CA GLY A 647 0.08 1.04 4.41
C GLY A 647 1.06 -0.15 4.35
N ASP A 648 2.37 0.07 4.48
CA ASP A 648 3.34 -1.05 4.53
C ASP A 648 3.45 -1.59 5.96
N ILE A 649 2.40 -2.28 6.38
CA ILE A 649 2.28 -2.94 7.69
C ILE A 649 2.13 -4.43 7.45
N ARG A 650 2.88 -5.22 8.20
CA ARG A 650 2.75 -6.68 8.26
C ARG A 650 2.09 -7.05 9.58
N TYR A 651 1.32 -8.13 9.57
CA TYR A 651 0.66 -8.66 10.75
C TYR A 651 1.16 -10.06 11.02
N ARG A 652 1.36 -10.39 12.28
CA ARG A 652 1.56 -11.76 12.72
C ARG A 652 0.45 -12.15 13.69
N TYR A 653 -0.04 -13.35 13.53
CA TYR A 653 -1.14 -13.85 14.35
C TYR A 653 -0.99 -15.32 14.71
N ARG A 654 -1.64 -15.71 15.77
CA ARG A 654 -1.88 -17.11 16.11
C ARG A 654 -3.22 -17.25 16.82
N MET A 655 -3.85 -18.40 16.66
CA MET A 655 -5.10 -18.75 17.33
C MET A 655 -4.83 -19.87 18.34
N VAL A 656 -4.58 -19.50 19.60
CA VAL A 656 -4.40 -20.48 20.68
C VAL A 656 -5.72 -21.21 20.89
N GLY A 657 -5.67 -22.53 21.00
CA GLY A 657 -6.86 -23.39 20.99
C GLY A 657 -7.13 -24.07 19.64
N LEU A 658 -6.65 -23.51 18.53
CA LEU A 658 -6.69 -24.11 17.21
C LEU A 658 -5.30 -24.50 16.72
N ASP A 659 -4.41 -23.52 16.61
CA ASP A 659 -3.00 -23.69 16.29
C ASP A 659 -2.20 -22.58 16.98
N SER A 660 -1.14 -22.97 17.69
CA SER A 660 -0.28 -22.04 18.43
C SER A 660 0.90 -21.51 17.61
N THR A 661 1.00 -21.88 16.32
CA THR A 661 2.04 -21.41 15.41
C THR A 661 1.78 -19.97 15.00
N TRP A 662 2.84 -19.15 14.91
CA TRP A 662 2.74 -17.79 14.39
C TRP A 662 2.74 -17.80 12.86
N TYR A 663 1.74 -17.13 12.30
CA TYR A 663 1.61 -16.87 10.86
C TYR A 663 1.78 -15.39 10.56
N GLU A 664 2.37 -15.07 9.42
CA GLU A 664 2.45 -13.68 8.93
C GLU A 664 1.50 -13.46 7.76
N THR A 665 0.89 -12.27 7.71
CA THR A 665 -0.01 -11.83 6.64
C THR A 665 0.10 -10.33 6.40
N LYS A 666 -0.37 -9.86 5.23
CA LYS A 666 -0.61 -8.44 4.95
C LYS A 666 -2.10 -8.10 4.89
N GLU A 667 -2.96 -9.10 5.02
CA GLU A 667 -4.39 -8.89 5.05
C GLU A 667 -4.82 -8.16 6.32
N THR A 668 -5.87 -7.36 6.21
CA THR A 668 -6.45 -6.59 7.32
C THR A 668 -7.66 -7.28 7.94
N PHE A 669 -7.86 -8.53 7.60
CA PHE A 669 -8.90 -9.38 8.18
C PHE A 669 -8.43 -10.83 8.33
N LEU A 670 -9.00 -11.53 9.30
CA LEU A 670 -8.86 -12.97 9.46
C LEU A 670 -10.25 -13.59 9.51
N ASN A 671 -10.49 -14.57 8.67
CA ASN A 671 -11.76 -15.28 8.62
C ASN A 671 -11.57 -16.74 9.02
N PHE A 672 -12.32 -17.15 10.03
CA PHE A 672 -12.42 -18.53 10.53
C PHE A 672 -13.83 -19.06 10.25
N PRO A 673 -14.07 -19.70 9.10
CA PRO A 673 -15.44 -20.01 8.64
C PRO A 673 -16.16 -21.07 9.45
N ALA A 674 -15.43 -21.90 10.21
CA ALA A 674 -16.02 -22.94 11.06
C ALA A 674 -15.03 -23.33 12.16
N LEU A 675 -15.16 -22.71 13.32
CA LEU A 675 -14.36 -23.10 14.50
C LEU A 675 -15.03 -24.25 15.25
N PRO A 676 -14.29 -25.31 15.61
CA PRO A 676 -14.77 -26.33 16.55
C PRO A 676 -15.20 -25.74 17.89
N SER A 677 -15.95 -26.50 18.67
CA SER A 677 -16.29 -26.11 20.03
C SER A 677 -15.04 -26.07 20.91
N GLY A 678 -14.82 -24.99 21.63
CA GLY A 678 -13.62 -24.81 22.45
C GLY A 678 -13.40 -23.40 22.92
N ASP A 679 -12.33 -23.22 23.68
CA ASP A 679 -11.85 -21.92 24.13
C ASP A 679 -10.74 -21.47 23.24
N TYR A 680 -10.84 -20.24 22.75
CA TYR A 680 -9.92 -19.66 21.78
C TYR A 680 -9.36 -18.33 22.26
N GLU A 681 -8.10 -18.10 21.94
CA GLU A 681 -7.45 -16.81 22.12
C GLU A 681 -6.74 -16.43 20.82
N LEU A 682 -7.31 -15.49 20.09
CA LEU A 682 -6.63 -14.85 18.97
C LEU A 682 -5.62 -13.85 19.51
N GLN A 683 -4.37 -14.04 19.17
CA GLN A 683 -3.28 -13.11 19.43
C GLN A 683 -2.82 -12.52 18.11
N LEU A 684 -2.81 -11.20 18.03
CA LEU A 684 -2.48 -10.45 16.83
C LEU A 684 -1.49 -9.33 17.15
N GLN A 685 -0.50 -9.12 16.30
CA GLN A 685 0.48 -8.05 16.43
C GLN A 685 0.77 -7.45 15.03
N ALA A 686 0.80 -6.13 14.94
CA ALA A 686 1.22 -5.40 13.75
C ALA A 686 2.71 -5.07 13.83
N ILE A 687 3.37 -5.06 12.68
CA ILE A 687 4.78 -4.70 12.50
C ILE A 687 4.83 -3.68 11.38
N ASN A 688 5.27 -2.48 11.69
CA ASN A 688 5.35 -1.42 10.69
C ASN A 688 6.64 -1.53 9.85
N LYS A 689 6.79 -0.69 8.82
CA LYS A 689 7.96 -0.71 7.93
C LYS A 689 9.31 -0.42 8.62
N PHE A 690 9.28 0.13 9.84
CA PHE A 690 10.46 0.42 10.65
C PHE A 690 10.77 -0.70 11.65
N ASP A 691 10.10 -1.84 11.51
CA ASP A 691 10.21 -3.00 12.41
C ASP A 691 9.78 -2.72 13.85
N VAL A 692 8.91 -1.69 14.01
CA VAL A 692 8.29 -1.39 15.31
C VAL A 692 7.05 -2.25 15.46
N HIS A 693 7.03 -3.01 16.55
CA HIS A 693 5.94 -3.90 16.88
C HIS A 693 4.86 -3.18 17.68
N SER A 694 3.60 -3.42 17.37
CA SER A 694 2.48 -3.01 18.21
C SER A 694 2.46 -3.76 19.54
N GLN A 695 1.70 -3.27 20.49
CA GLN A 695 1.26 -4.10 21.59
C GLN A 695 0.46 -5.30 21.08
N LEU A 696 0.51 -6.41 21.81
CA LEU A 696 -0.25 -7.61 21.47
C LEU A 696 -1.74 -7.34 21.66
N LEU A 697 -2.52 -7.49 20.59
CA LEU A 697 -3.97 -7.42 20.63
C LEU A 697 -4.52 -8.82 20.83
N VAL A 698 -5.38 -9.00 21.84
CA VAL A 698 -5.88 -10.30 22.26
C VAL A 698 -7.41 -10.30 22.25
N ALA A 699 -8.00 -11.26 21.55
CA ALA A 699 -9.44 -11.53 21.62
C ALA A 699 -9.67 -12.95 22.18
N ARG A 700 -10.42 -13.04 23.28
CA ARG A 700 -10.78 -14.30 23.93
C ARG A 700 -12.24 -14.57 23.73
N PHE A 701 -12.56 -15.79 23.31
CA PHE A 701 -13.94 -16.21 23.13
C PHE A 701 -14.07 -17.73 23.22
N THR A 702 -15.27 -18.18 23.52
CA THR A 702 -15.60 -19.60 23.64
C THR A 702 -16.67 -19.95 22.59
N VAL A 703 -16.42 -20.97 21.77
CA VAL A 703 -17.46 -21.57 20.93
C VAL A 703 -18.16 -22.67 21.74
N GLU A 704 -19.48 -22.50 21.89
CA GLU A 704 -20.26 -23.43 22.71
C GLU A 704 -20.16 -24.87 22.22
N LYS A 705 -20.01 -25.77 23.18
CA LYS A 705 -20.01 -27.20 22.88
C LYS A 705 -21.40 -27.67 22.42
N LEU A 706 -21.42 -28.43 21.35
CA LEU A 706 -22.62 -29.13 20.91
C LEU A 706 -23.13 -30.07 21.99
N LEU A 707 -24.42 -30.34 21.95
CA LEU A 707 -25.04 -31.18 22.97
C LEU A 707 -24.31 -32.52 23.22
N TYR A 708 -23.86 -33.15 22.10
CA TYR A 708 -23.13 -34.40 22.13
C TYR A 708 -21.69 -34.29 22.66
N GLU A 709 -21.10 -33.11 22.69
CA GLU A 709 -19.75 -32.83 23.21
C GLU A 709 -19.78 -32.57 24.71
N LYS A 710 -20.94 -32.19 25.27
CA LYS A 710 -21.10 -31.94 26.73
C LYS A 710 -20.92 -33.20 27.53
N ASN A 711 -20.13 -33.15 28.59
CA ASN A 711 -19.79 -34.33 29.41
C ASN A 711 -21.04 -35.02 29.96
N TRP A 712 -22.07 -34.26 30.35
CA TRP A 712 -23.31 -34.85 30.83
C TRP A 712 -24.05 -35.62 29.72
N PHE A 713 -23.99 -35.16 28.47
CA PHE A 713 -24.62 -35.82 27.33
C PHE A 713 -23.85 -37.09 26.96
N LYS A 714 -22.49 -37.06 27.00
CA LYS A 714 -21.65 -38.25 26.85
C LYS A 714 -21.97 -39.27 27.93
N LEU A 715 -22.13 -38.81 29.18
CA LEU A 715 -22.54 -39.64 30.28
C LEU A 715 -23.94 -40.23 30.04
N LEU A 716 -24.89 -39.40 29.56
CA LEU A 716 -26.23 -39.85 29.19
C LEU A 716 -26.20 -40.93 28.10
N ILE A 717 -25.37 -40.72 27.03
CA ILE A 717 -25.21 -41.74 26.00
C ILE A 717 -24.62 -43.03 26.56
N VAL A 718 -23.61 -42.93 27.44
CA VAL A 718 -23.04 -44.12 28.09
C VAL A 718 -24.10 -44.82 28.93
N VAL A 719 -24.88 -44.09 29.72
CA VAL A 719 -25.99 -44.66 30.53
C VAL A 719 -27.05 -45.28 29.64
N LEU A 720 -27.45 -44.59 28.55
CA LEU A 720 -28.41 -45.12 27.59
C LEU A 720 -27.86 -46.34 26.85
N SER A 721 -26.54 -46.32 26.47
CA SER A 721 -25.92 -47.48 25.86
C SER A 721 -25.81 -48.69 26.82
N MET A 722 -25.48 -48.43 28.09
CA MET A 722 -25.52 -49.48 29.11
C MET A 722 -26.95 -49.98 29.35
N ALA A 723 -27.93 -49.10 29.41
CA ALA A 723 -29.32 -49.49 29.51
C ALA A 723 -29.79 -50.31 28.28
N MET A 724 -29.36 -49.84 27.09
CA MET A 724 -29.68 -50.51 25.81
C MET A 724 -28.96 -51.87 25.69
N THR A 725 -27.68 -51.90 26.09
CA THR A 725 -26.95 -53.22 26.15
C THR A 725 -27.55 -54.16 27.17
N SER A 726 -27.93 -53.64 28.36
CA SER A 726 -28.63 -54.42 29.39
C SER A 726 -29.99 -54.88 28.85
N PHE A 727 -30.71 -54.02 28.15
CA PHE A 727 -32.01 -54.36 27.52
C PHE A 727 -31.82 -55.38 26.37
N ILE A 728 -30.77 -55.20 25.55
CA ILE A 728 -30.41 -56.15 24.50
C ILE A 728 -29.97 -57.47 25.11
N MET A 729 -29.15 -57.41 26.18
CA MET A 729 -28.71 -58.61 26.91
C MET A 729 -29.95 -59.33 27.49
N TRP A 730 -30.89 -58.60 28.07
CA TRP A 730 -32.13 -59.14 28.54
C TRP A 730 -32.97 -59.73 27.42
N LEU A 731 -33.07 -59.04 26.26
CA LEU A 731 -33.75 -59.59 25.08
C LEU A 731 -33.02 -60.81 24.50
N ILE A 732 -31.67 -60.78 24.50
CA ILE A 732 -30.83 -61.91 24.05
C ILE A 732 -31.01 -63.09 24.98
N ILE A 733 -30.93 -62.86 26.28
CA ILE A 733 -31.20 -63.90 27.29
C ILE A 733 -32.64 -64.42 27.12
N ARG A 734 -33.60 -63.53 26.89
CA ARG A 734 -34.99 -63.89 26.61
C ARG A 734 -35.12 -64.61 25.26
N ARG A 735 -34.32 -64.23 24.24
CA ARG A 735 -34.28 -64.85 22.90
C ARG A 735 -33.43 -66.12 22.86
N ILE A 736 -32.32 -66.17 23.61
CA ILE A 736 -31.53 -67.43 23.76
C ILE A 736 -32.40 -68.49 24.44
N ARG A 737 -33.19 -68.14 25.40
CA ARG A 737 -34.20 -69.02 25.98
C ARG A 737 -35.34 -69.40 25.02
N LYS A 738 -35.50 -68.60 23.96
CA LYS A 738 -36.48 -68.86 22.88
C LYS A 738 -35.86 -69.46 21.62
N ARG A 739 -34.49 -69.27 21.42
CA ARG A 739 -33.73 -69.58 20.19
C ARG A 739 -32.89 -70.86 20.25
N GLU A 740 -33.03 -71.65 21.25
CA GLU A 740 -32.63 -73.07 21.02
C GLU A 740 -33.50 -73.77 19.93
N ARG A 741 -34.45 -73.02 19.36
CA ARG A 741 -35.39 -73.58 18.34
C ARG A 741 -35.22 -73.12 16.92
N GLU A 742 -34.36 -72.18 16.60
CA GLU A 742 -34.23 -71.69 15.23
C GLU A 742 -32.79 -71.33 14.85
N LYS A 743 -32.00 -72.30 14.55
CA LYS A 743 -30.75 -72.12 13.82
C LYS A 743 -31.02 -72.47 12.37
N THR A 744 -31.16 -71.47 11.49
CA THR A 744 -30.81 -71.50 10.07
C THR A 744 -31.39 -70.27 9.38
N SER A 745 -30.62 -69.22 9.15
CA SER A 745 -30.69 -68.32 7.97
C SER A 745 -29.95 -67.01 8.16
N PHE A 746 -28.64 -67.00 8.04
CA PHE A 746 -27.89 -65.72 8.01
C PHE A 746 -26.59 -65.82 7.20
N VAL A 747 -26.68 -65.96 5.89
CA VAL A 747 -25.53 -65.83 4.98
C VAL A 747 -25.90 -65.02 3.75
N LYS A 748 -26.77 -64.12 3.76
CA LYS A 748 -27.14 -63.42 2.51
C LYS A 748 -27.10 -61.89 2.51
N ARG A 749 -26.37 -61.21 3.36
CA ARG A 749 -26.45 -59.73 3.33
C ARG A 749 -25.14 -58.95 3.47
N ILE A 750 -24.02 -59.45 2.96
CA ILE A 750 -22.75 -58.69 2.97
C ILE A 750 -22.39 -58.07 1.60
N ASN A 751 -23.06 -58.46 0.51
CA ASN A 751 -22.65 -58.00 -0.83
C ASN A 751 -23.32 -56.71 -1.36
N GLU A 752 -24.15 -56.03 -0.58
CA GLU A 752 -24.88 -54.85 -1.09
C GLU A 752 -24.30 -53.50 -0.70
N LEU A 753 -23.31 -53.42 0.18
CA LEU A 753 -22.77 -52.12 0.67
C LEU A 753 -21.57 -51.56 -0.09
N GLU A 754 -20.92 -52.31 -0.95
CA GLU A 754 -19.82 -51.82 -1.77
C GLU A 754 -20.22 -51.03 -3.00
N GLN A 755 -21.48 -51.11 -3.41
CA GLN A 755 -21.94 -50.43 -4.63
C GLN A 755 -22.29 -48.94 -4.49
N LEU A 756 -22.43 -48.41 -3.30
CA LEU A 756 -22.90 -47.03 -3.09
C LEU A 756 -21.81 -45.97 -3.16
N SER A 757 -20.52 -46.34 -3.01
CA SER A 757 -19.40 -45.38 -3.04
C SER A 757 -19.04 -44.84 -4.43
N ARG A 758 -19.36 -45.58 -5.46
CA ARG A 758 -18.98 -45.23 -6.85
C ARG A 758 -19.95 -44.29 -7.60
N LYS A 759 -21.08 -43.95 -7.00
CA LYS A 759 -22.13 -43.13 -7.67
C LYS A 759 -21.96 -41.60 -7.60
N ALA A 760 -20.99 -41.07 -6.90
CA ALA A 760 -20.92 -39.62 -6.60
C ALA A 760 -20.10 -38.76 -7.59
N GLN A 761 -19.44 -39.34 -8.61
CA GLN A 761 -18.49 -38.62 -9.46
C GLN A 761 -18.97 -38.27 -10.87
N MET A 762 -20.20 -38.52 -11.22
CA MET A 762 -20.72 -38.17 -12.55
C MET A 762 -21.55 -36.90 -12.53
N ASN A 763 -21.26 -35.94 -13.44
CA ASN A 763 -22.07 -34.73 -13.63
C ASN A 763 -23.50 -35.09 -14.05
N PRO A 764 -24.50 -35.04 -13.15
CA PRO A 764 -25.86 -35.54 -13.46
C PRO A 764 -26.52 -34.79 -14.59
N HIS A 765 -26.24 -33.50 -14.72
CA HIS A 765 -26.86 -32.62 -15.72
C HIS A 765 -26.40 -32.94 -17.16
N PHE A 766 -25.15 -33.34 -17.35
CA PHE A 766 -24.68 -33.77 -18.67
C PHE A 766 -25.36 -35.06 -19.07
N ILE A 767 -25.52 -35.99 -18.13
CA ILE A 767 -26.23 -37.27 -18.38
C ILE A 767 -27.70 -37.02 -18.78
N PHE A 768 -28.40 -36.15 -18.00
CA PHE A 768 -29.81 -35.82 -18.34
C PHE A 768 -29.94 -35.13 -19.69
N ASN A 769 -29.07 -34.20 -20.03
CA ASN A 769 -29.11 -33.50 -21.31
C ASN A 769 -28.82 -34.43 -22.48
N SER A 770 -27.91 -35.38 -22.32
CA SER A 770 -27.58 -36.39 -23.32
C SER A 770 -28.73 -37.38 -23.51
N LEU A 771 -29.40 -37.80 -22.43
CA LEU A 771 -30.61 -38.63 -22.49
C LEU A 771 -31.76 -37.92 -23.19
N ASN A 772 -31.95 -36.62 -22.95
CA ASN A 772 -32.96 -35.82 -23.65
C ASN A 772 -32.66 -35.74 -25.15
N SER A 773 -31.38 -35.62 -25.55
CA SER A 773 -31.04 -35.64 -26.98
C SER A 773 -31.27 -36.99 -27.62
N ILE A 774 -30.97 -38.08 -26.90
CA ILE A 774 -31.30 -39.44 -27.37
C ILE A 774 -32.82 -39.58 -27.53
N GLN A 775 -33.61 -39.09 -26.56
CA GLN A 775 -35.05 -39.10 -26.61
C GLN A 775 -35.56 -38.33 -27.84
N GLN A 776 -34.97 -37.18 -28.14
CA GLN A 776 -35.32 -36.39 -29.31
C GLN A 776 -35.07 -37.17 -30.63
N TYR A 777 -33.89 -37.76 -30.80
CA TYR A 777 -33.57 -38.58 -31.96
C TYR A 777 -34.52 -39.79 -32.14
N VAL A 778 -34.95 -40.38 -31.02
CA VAL A 778 -35.94 -41.48 -31.04
C VAL A 778 -37.33 -40.96 -31.45
N MET A 779 -37.73 -39.77 -30.96
CA MET A 779 -39.03 -39.17 -31.33
C MET A 779 -39.07 -38.73 -32.80
N ASP A 780 -37.90 -38.28 -33.32
CA ASP A 780 -37.77 -37.88 -34.73
C ASP A 780 -37.58 -39.05 -35.69
N ALA A 781 -37.66 -40.30 -35.16
CA ALA A 781 -37.49 -41.59 -35.90
C ALA A 781 -36.12 -41.72 -36.63
N ASP A 782 -35.12 -40.94 -36.22
CA ASP A 782 -33.74 -40.99 -36.73
C ASP A 782 -32.93 -42.07 -35.96
N VAL A 783 -33.12 -43.32 -36.36
CA VAL A 783 -32.43 -44.44 -35.72
C VAL A 783 -30.94 -44.44 -35.95
N ALA A 784 -30.44 -43.91 -37.06
CA ALA A 784 -29.02 -43.80 -37.37
C ALA A 784 -28.35 -42.73 -36.50
N GLY A 785 -29.00 -41.55 -36.36
CA GLY A 785 -28.57 -40.44 -35.48
C GLY A 785 -28.55 -40.90 -34.02
N ALA A 786 -29.61 -41.53 -33.53
CA ALA A 786 -29.70 -42.06 -32.18
C ALA A 786 -28.56 -43.05 -31.86
N ASN A 787 -28.30 -44.05 -32.75
CA ASN A 787 -27.24 -45.04 -32.57
C ASN A 787 -25.84 -44.38 -32.53
N LYS A 788 -25.59 -43.43 -33.42
CA LYS A 788 -24.33 -42.69 -33.46
C LYS A 788 -24.12 -41.91 -32.17
N PHE A 789 -25.15 -41.20 -31.70
CA PHE A 789 -25.09 -40.40 -30.45
C PHE A 789 -24.92 -41.31 -29.22
N ILE A 790 -25.67 -42.42 -29.10
CA ILE A 790 -25.56 -43.39 -28.01
C ILE A 790 -24.17 -44.00 -27.95
N SER A 791 -23.58 -44.35 -29.08
CA SER A 791 -22.24 -44.94 -29.17
C SER A 791 -21.19 -43.95 -28.71
N GLY A 792 -21.23 -42.68 -29.16
CA GLY A 792 -20.32 -41.59 -28.70
C GLY A 792 -20.49 -41.33 -27.22
N PHE A 793 -21.70 -41.19 -26.73
CA PHE A 793 -22.03 -40.93 -25.33
C PHE A 793 -21.55 -42.11 -24.43
N SER A 794 -21.78 -43.37 -24.83
CA SER A 794 -21.31 -44.52 -24.08
C SER A 794 -19.79 -44.59 -24.00
N ARG A 795 -19.10 -44.25 -25.10
CA ARG A 795 -17.65 -44.14 -25.13
C ARG A 795 -17.15 -43.03 -24.15
N LEU A 796 -17.76 -41.84 -24.16
CA LEU A 796 -17.40 -40.74 -23.31
C LEU A 796 -17.58 -41.08 -21.81
N ILE A 797 -18.71 -41.70 -21.45
CA ILE A 797 -18.97 -42.13 -20.07
C ILE A 797 -17.92 -43.14 -19.61
N ARG A 798 -17.60 -44.11 -20.45
CA ARG A 798 -16.57 -45.14 -20.13
C ARG A 798 -15.22 -44.48 -19.95
N GLN A 799 -14.80 -43.55 -20.83
CA GLN A 799 -13.54 -42.82 -20.72
C GLN A 799 -13.52 -41.95 -19.45
N THR A 800 -14.61 -41.29 -19.11
CA THR A 800 -14.73 -40.49 -17.87
C THR A 800 -14.47 -41.33 -16.61
N LEU A 801 -15.09 -42.54 -16.57
CA LEU A 801 -14.92 -43.47 -15.45
C LEU A 801 -13.49 -44.01 -15.36
N ASP A 802 -12.91 -44.35 -16.49
CA ASP A 802 -11.55 -44.88 -16.56
C ASP A 802 -10.51 -43.81 -16.14
N PHE A 803 -10.63 -42.58 -16.68
CA PHE A 803 -9.74 -41.47 -16.40
C PHE A 803 -9.86 -40.98 -14.96
N SER A 804 -11.05 -41.06 -14.35
CA SER A 804 -11.23 -40.67 -12.95
C SER A 804 -10.50 -41.56 -11.96
N SER A 805 -10.05 -42.73 -12.40
CA SER A 805 -9.34 -43.71 -11.56
C SER A 805 -7.80 -43.64 -11.73
N ARG A 806 -7.31 -42.88 -12.71
CA ARG A 806 -5.87 -42.76 -13.00
C ARG A 806 -5.31 -41.43 -12.54
N PRO A 807 -4.07 -41.38 -12.01
CA PRO A 807 -3.42 -40.12 -11.63
C PRO A 807 -3.09 -39.25 -12.84
N GLU A 808 -2.68 -39.85 -13.95
CA GLU A 808 -2.29 -39.22 -15.20
C GLU A 808 -2.81 -40.03 -16.41
N ILE A 809 -3.05 -39.34 -17.50
CA ILE A 809 -3.39 -39.93 -18.80
C ILE A 809 -2.52 -39.35 -19.90
N SER A 810 -2.36 -40.06 -21.01
CA SER A 810 -1.62 -39.51 -22.14
C SER A 810 -2.39 -38.32 -22.74
N LEU A 811 -1.65 -37.37 -23.31
CA LEU A 811 -2.25 -36.26 -24.04
C LEU A 811 -3.13 -36.74 -25.20
N GLU A 812 -2.76 -37.86 -25.82
CA GLU A 812 -3.56 -38.50 -26.88
C GLU A 812 -4.94 -38.92 -26.36
N GLU A 813 -4.98 -39.53 -25.17
CA GLU A 813 -6.24 -39.93 -24.52
C GLU A 813 -7.10 -38.71 -24.15
N GLU A 814 -6.47 -37.61 -23.62
CA GLU A 814 -7.21 -36.37 -23.32
C GLU A 814 -7.75 -35.73 -24.59
N LEU A 815 -6.96 -35.63 -25.67
CA LEU A 815 -7.42 -35.08 -26.95
C LEU A 815 -8.50 -35.93 -27.61
N ASP A 816 -8.39 -37.26 -27.55
CA ASP A 816 -9.42 -38.18 -28.01
C ASP A 816 -10.73 -38.02 -27.23
N TYR A 817 -10.63 -37.86 -25.93
CA TYR A 817 -11.74 -37.56 -25.05
C TYR A 817 -12.42 -36.22 -25.41
N LEU A 818 -11.62 -35.14 -25.58
CA LEU A 818 -12.13 -33.82 -25.95
C LEU A 818 -12.77 -33.80 -27.33
N THR A 819 -12.19 -34.52 -28.28
CA THR A 819 -12.73 -34.69 -29.65
C THR A 819 -14.10 -35.35 -29.58
N ASN A 820 -14.19 -36.47 -28.87
CA ASN A 820 -15.44 -37.19 -28.68
C ASN A 820 -16.50 -36.33 -27.97
N TYR A 821 -16.10 -35.55 -26.96
CA TYR A 821 -16.97 -34.60 -26.29
C TYR A 821 -17.48 -33.50 -27.24
N LEU A 822 -16.59 -32.91 -28.04
CA LEU A 822 -16.93 -31.85 -28.99
C LEU A 822 -17.86 -32.38 -30.11
N ASP A 823 -17.67 -33.59 -30.56
CA ASP A 823 -18.54 -34.23 -31.56
C ASP A 823 -19.95 -34.46 -31.02
N ILE A 824 -20.07 -34.91 -29.78
CA ILE A 824 -21.35 -35.08 -29.09
C ILE A 824 -22.06 -33.73 -28.92
N GLU A 825 -21.33 -32.73 -28.43
CA GLU A 825 -21.89 -31.37 -28.22
C GLU A 825 -22.23 -30.68 -29.54
N LYS A 826 -21.42 -30.85 -30.58
CA LYS A 826 -21.72 -30.37 -31.94
C LYS A 826 -23.01 -31.00 -32.50
N THR A 827 -23.16 -32.30 -32.37
CA THR A 827 -24.35 -33.00 -32.76
C THR A 827 -25.57 -32.56 -31.97
N ARG A 828 -25.42 -32.33 -30.68
CA ARG A 828 -26.45 -31.84 -29.76
C ARG A 828 -26.91 -30.42 -30.08
N LEU A 829 -26.01 -29.58 -30.60
CA LEU A 829 -26.29 -28.20 -30.97
C LEU A 829 -26.55 -28.04 -32.47
N GLU A 830 -27.05 -29.05 -33.12
CA GLU A 830 -27.46 -29.03 -34.54
C GLU A 830 -26.37 -28.51 -35.50
N ASN A 831 -25.11 -28.85 -35.24
CA ASN A 831 -23.93 -28.39 -35.97
C ASN A 831 -23.70 -26.87 -35.93
N ALA A 832 -24.16 -26.18 -34.88
CA ALA A 832 -24.04 -24.73 -34.72
C ALA A 832 -22.58 -24.23 -34.56
N PHE A 833 -21.63 -25.12 -34.32
CA PHE A 833 -20.22 -24.78 -34.25
C PHE A 833 -19.34 -25.83 -34.95
N SER A 834 -18.14 -25.44 -35.27
CA SER A 834 -17.09 -26.31 -35.77
C SER A 834 -15.91 -26.32 -34.77
N TRP A 835 -15.08 -27.32 -34.87
CA TRP A 835 -13.89 -27.42 -34.06
C TRP A 835 -12.72 -28.00 -34.86
N SER A 836 -11.50 -27.68 -34.43
CA SER A 836 -10.27 -28.25 -35.00
C SER A 836 -9.22 -28.48 -33.90
N VAL A 837 -8.46 -29.55 -34.07
CA VAL A 837 -7.31 -29.85 -33.21
C VAL A 837 -6.04 -29.81 -34.07
N HIS A 838 -5.11 -28.99 -33.70
CA HIS A 838 -3.84 -28.82 -34.36
C HIS A 838 -2.72 -29.24 -33.44
N VAL A 839 -2.09 -30.35 -33.73
CA VAL A 839 -0.89 -30.79 -32.98
C VAL A 839 0.33 -30.56 -33.86
N ASP A 840 1.30 -29.82 -33.28
CA ASP A 840 2.56 -29.59 -33.98
C ASP A 840 3.28 -30.90 -34.28
N LYS A 841 3.91 -30.98 -35.44
CA LYS A 841 4.61 -32.18 -35.90
C LYS A 841 5.72 -32.65 -34.96
N SER A 842 6.21 -31.77 -34.10
CA SER A 842 7.23 -32.08 -33.09
C SER A 842 6.66 -32.77 -31.85
N VAL A 843 5.32 -32.80 -31.67
CA VAL A 843 4.67 -33.36 -30.50
C VAL A 843 4.07 -34.71 -30.87
N LYS A 844 4.42 -35.74 -30.15
CA LYS A 844 3.77 -37.04 -30.23
C LYS A 844 2.86 -37.22 -29.02
N PRO A 845 1.54 -37.07 -29.15
CA PRO A 845 0.62 -36.97 -28.00
C PRO A 845 0.64 -38.19 -27.08
N ALA A 846 0.98 -39.36 -27.59
CA ALA A 846 1.06 -40.58 -26.80
C ALA A 846 2.24 -40.63 -25.80
N GLU A 847 3.24 -39.74 -25.97
CA GLU A 847 4.47 -39.74 -25.15
C GLU A 847 4.37 -38.76 -23.98
N TYR A 848 3.34 -37.93 -23.91
CA TYR A 848 3.17 -36.88 -22.86
C TYR A 848 2.01 -37.24 -21.93
N TYR A 849 2.25 -37.22 -20.65
CA TYR A 849 1.26 -37.50 -19.62
C TYR A 849 0.86 -36.22 -18.89
N ILE A 850 -0.42 -36.05 -18.69
CA ILE A 850 -1.00 -34.86 -18.02
C ILE A 850 -2.08 -35.34 -17.01
N PRO A 851 -2.38 -34.52 -15.99
CA PRO A 851 -3.47 -34.83 -15.09
C PRO A 851 -4.79 -34.93 -15.87
N PRO A 852 -5.61 -35.97 -15.61
CA PRO A 852 -6.82 -36.24 -16.42
C PRO A 852 -7.83 -35.10 -16.33
N MET A 853 -8.54 -34.84 -17.44
CA MET A 853 -9.63 -33.86 -17.54
C MET A 853 -9.24 -32.44 -17.13
N ILE A 854 -7.98 -32.01 -17.37
CA ILE A 854 -7.52 -30.67 -17.04
C ILE A 854 -7.89 -29.66 -18.12
N LEU A 855 -7.99 -30.09 -19.38
CA LEU A 855 -8.41 -29.28 -20.51
C LEU A 855 -9.92 -29.21 -20.66
N GLN A 856 -10.62 -30.25 -20.23
CA GLN A 856 -12.08 -30.39 -20.38
C GLN A 856 -12.90 -29.20 -19.86
N PRO A 857 -12.65 -28.63 -18.66
CA PRO A 857 -13.44 -27.52 -18.11
C PRO A 857 -13.38 -26.27 -18.97
N PHE A 858 -12.32 -26.08 -19.71
CA PHE A 858 -12.18 -24.94 -20.61
C PHE A 858 -12.91 -25.15 -21.91
N VAL A 859 -12.84 -26.37 -22.48
CA VAL A 859 -13.63 -26.75 -23.64
C VAL A 859 -15.13 -26.68 -23.33
N GLU A 860 -15.55 -27.21 -22.19
CA GLU A 860 -16.93 -27.12 -21.72
C GLU A 860 -17.40 -25.67 -21.60
N ASN A 861 -16.58 -24.78 -21.04
CA ASN A 861 -16.89 -23.35 -20.92
C ASN A 861 -16.98 -22.68 -22.30
N SER A 862 -16.07 -22.97 -23.21
CA SER A 862 -16.10 -22.42 -24.56
C SER A 862 -17.40 -22.80 -25.30
N VAL A 863 -17.79 -24.04 -25.25
CA VAL A 863 -19.02 -24.50 -25.90
C VAL A 863 -20.27 -23.93 -25.20
N ARG A 864 -20.36 -24.04 -23.88
CA ARG A 864 -21.56 -23.68 -23.12
C ARG A 864 -21.76 -22.20 -22.94
N HIS A 865 -20.68 -21.44 -22.73
CA HIS A 865 -20.72 -20.04 -22.38
C HIS A 865 -20.20 -19.12 -23.47
N GLY A 866 -19.30 -19.60 -24.31
CA GLY A 866 -18.77 -18.89 -25.46
C GLY A 866 -19.67 -18.97 -26.69
N LEU A 867 -19.94 -20.19 -27.18
CA LEU A 867 -20.51 -20.39 -28.48
C LEU A 867 -22.04 -20.49 -28.49
N ARG A 868 -22.67 -21.02 -27.46
CA ARG A 868 -24.12 -21.23 -27.37
C ARG A 868 -24.97 -19.98 -27.63
N PHE A 869 -24.42 -18.81 -27.39
CA PHE A 869 -25.11 -17.52 -27.49
C PHE A 869 -24.70 -16.69 -28.72
N LEU A 870 -23.91 -17.27 -29.64
CA LEU A 870 -23.58 -16.62 -30.90
C LEU A 870 -24.82 -16.63 -31.83
N ARG A 871 -25.23 -15.43 -32.30
CA ARG A 871 -26.42 -15.29 -33.21
C ARG A 871 -26.05 -15.08 -34.67
N ASP A 872 -24.86 -14.51 -34.97
CA ASP A 872 -24.52 -14.00 -36.31
C ASP A 872 -23.26 -14.61 -36.93
N LYS A 873 -22.59 -15.57 -36.29
CA LYS A 873 -21.40 -16.25 -36.82
C LYS A 873 -21.42 -17.74 -36.46
N SER A 874 -20.85 -18.60 -37.33
CA SER A 874 -20.60 -19.99 -36.95
C SER A 874 -19.56 -20.04 -35.82
N GLY A 875 -19.88 -20.74 -34.72
CA GLY A 875 -18.95 -20.94 -33.62
C GLY A 875 -17.74 -21.80 -34.04
N MET A 876 -16.59 -21.49 -33.48
CA MET A 876 -15.36 -22.26 -33.71
C MET A 876 -14.60 -22.45 -32.38
N VAL A 877 -14.18 -23.67 -32.12
CA VAL A 877 -13.23 -24.00 -31.05
C VAL A 877 -11.97 -24.58 -31.69
N THR A 878 -10.83 -24.02 -31.38
CA THR A 878 -9.55 -24.51 -31.87
C THR A 878 -8.69 -24.93 -30.71
N ILE A 879 -8.18 -26.13 -30.72
CA ILE A 879 -7.21 -26.64 -29.76
C ILE A 879 -5.88 -26.76 -30.48
N THR A 880 -4.88 -26.05 -30.05
CA THR A 880 -3.53 -26.10 -30.62
C THR A 880 -2.54 -26.59 -29.55
N VAL A 881 -1.80 -27.61 -29.89
CA VAL A 881 -0.76 -28.18 -29.04
C VAL A 881 0.59 -28.00 -29.69
N LYS A 882 1.51 -27.40 -28.98
CA LYS A 882 2.88 -27.20 -29.45
C LYS A 882 3.88 -27.39 -28.29
N ARG A 883 5.12 -27.67 -28.63
CA ARG A 883 6.21 -27.72 -27.68
C ARG A 883 7.01 -26.43 -27.74
N GLU A 884 7.14 -25.77 -26.61
CA GLU A 884 7.97 -24.57 -26.45
C GLU A 884 9.06 -24.85 -25.41
N LYS A 885 10.27 -25.12 -25.87
CA LYS A 885 11.43 -25.49 -25.05
C LYS A 885 11.10 -26.71 -24.15
N ASP A 886 11.04 -26.48 -22.82
CA ASP A 886 10.80 -27.52 -21.82
C ASP A 886 9.33 -27.58 -21.38
N HIS A 887 8.41 -27.00 -22.17
CA HIS A 887 6.99 -27.00 -21.85
C HIS A 887 6.15 -27.48 -23.05
N LEU A 888 5.15 -28.25 -22.74
CA LEU A 888 4.07 -28.56 -23.65
C LEU A 888 2.97 -27.50 -23.47
N VAL A 889 2.73 -26.72 -24.48
CA VAL A 889 1.76 -25.63 -24.44
C VAL A 889 0.49 -26.06 -25.17
N CYS A 890 -0.60 -26.17 -24.42
CA CYS A 890 -1.94 -26.40 -24.94
C CYS A 890 -2.69 -25.05 -24.97
N MET A 891 -3.03 -24.61 -26.15
CA MET A 891 -3.79 -23.38 -26.38
C MET A 891 -5.19 -23.75 -26.88
N LEU A 892 -6.17 -23.25 -26.20
CA LEU A 892 -7.58 -23.46 -26.50
C LEU A 892 -8.21 -22.10 -26.80
N GLU A 893 -8.81 -21.98 -27.96
CA GLU A 893 -9.36 -20.70 -28.44
C GLU A 893 -10.77 -20.92 -28.96
N ASP A 894 -11.68 -20.03 -28.56
CA ASP A 894 -13.02 -19.94 -29.09
C ASP A 894 -13.28 -18.53 -29.67
N ASN A 895 -14.17 -18.47 -30.66
CA ASN A 895 -14.65 -17.23 -31.24
C ASN A 895 -15.99 -16.77 -30.64
N GLY A 896 -16.24 -17.14 -29.39
CA GLY A 896 -17.51 -16.91 -28.70
C GLY A 896 -17.73 -15.45 -28.29
N ILE A 897 -18.77 -15.22 -27.50
CA ILE A 897 -19.19 -13.88 -27.07
C ILE A 897 -18.25 -13.24 -26.04
N GLY A 898 -17.21 -13.96 -25.59
CA GLY A 898 -16.25 -13.52 -24.57
C GLY A 898 -16.81 -13.54 -23.13
N ARG A 899 -15.91 -13.55 -22.17
CA ARG A 899 -16.26 -13.71 -20.74
C ARG A 899 -17.09 -12.55 -20.18
N LYS A 900 -16.81 -11.30 -20.60
CA LYS A 900 -17.55 -10.11 -20.17
C LYS A 900 -19.04 -10.16 -20.58
N ALA A 901 -19.31 -10.55 -21.80
CA ALA A 901 -20.68 -10.69 -22.30
C ALA A 901 -21.37 -11.91 -21.70
N ALA A 902 -20.69 -13.05 -21.57
CA ALA A 902 -21.22 -14.25 -20.94
C ALA A 902 -21.66 -14.02 -19.49
N THR A 903 -20.97 -13.14 -18.74
CA THR A 903 -21.34 -12.76 -17.36
C THR A 903 -22.65 -11.97 -17.31
N LYS A 904 -22.94 -11.12 -18.30
CA LYS A 904 -24.22 -10.40 -18.42
C LYS A 904 -25.41 -11.32 -18.66
N TYR A 905 -25.21 -12.39 -19.41
CA TYR A 905 -26.27 -13.38 -19.65
C TYR A 905 -26.56 -14.32 -18.47
N LYS A 906 -25.56 -14.50 -17.55
CA LYS A 906 -25.73 -15.23 -16.28
C LYS A 906 -26.68 -14.53 -15.30
N SER A 907 -26.85 -13.21 -15.38
CA SER A 907 -27.73 -12.44 -14.49
C SER A 907 -29.23 -12.55 -14.83
N ILE A 908 -29.59 -13.18 -15.95
CA ILE A 908 -30.99 -13.26 -16.44
C ILE A 908 -31.63 -14.62 -16.11
N THR A 909 -30.87 -15.62 -15.70
CA THR A 909 -31.40 -16.96 -15.34
C THR A 909 -31.16 -17.23 -13.84
N PRO A 910 -32.20 -17.59 -13.04
CA PRO A 910 -32.06 -17.72 -11.58
C PRO A 910 -31.52 -19.09 -11.17
N ILE A 911 -30.33 -19.47 -11.62
CA ILE A 911 -29.64 -20.67 -11.16
C ILE A 911 -28.19 -20.28 -10.84
N ASN A 912 -27.95 -20.10 -9.55
CA ASN A 912 -26.64 -19.81 -8.97
C ASN A 912 -25.74 -21.06 -9.09
N TYR A 913 -25.08 -21.25 -10.23
CA TYR A 913 -24.00 -22.21 -10.38
C TYR A 913 -22.68 -21.47 -10.61
N GLN A 914 -21.98 -21.16 -9.54
CA GLN A 914 -20.54 -20.86 -9.65
C GLN A 914 -19.86 -22.07 -10.31
N SER A 915 -19.01 -21.81 -11.29
CA SER A 915 -18.31 -22.86 -12.04
C SER A 915 -17.32 -23.61 -11.12
N LYS A 916 -17.84 -24.62 -10.43
CA LYS A 916 -17.04 -25.56 -9.63
C LYS A 916 -15.90 -26.21 -10.44
N GLY A 917 -16.04 -26.25 -11.78
CA GLY A 917 -15.03 -26.83 -12.67
C GLY A 917 -13.70 -26.08 -12.67
N LEU A 918 -13.72 -24.73 -12.75
CA LEU A 918 -12.47 -23.94 -12.77
C LEU A 918 -11.76 -23.95 -11.42
N SER A 919 -12.53 -23.92 -10.32
CA SER A 919 -11.99 -24.04 -8.96
C SER A 919 -11.30 -25.39 -8.75
N LEU A 920 -11.94 -26.47 -9.18
CA LEU A 920 -11.37 -27.81 -9.11
C LEU A 920 -10.12 -27.98 -9.98
N THR A 921 -10.11 -27.34 -11.17
CA THR A 921 -8.92 -27.37 -12.03
C THR A 921 -7.76 -26.60 -11.40
N ALA A 922 -8.02 -25.44 -10.80
CA ALA A 922 -7.01 -24.67 -10.08
C ALA A 922 -6.45 -25.46 -8.86
N GLU A 923 -7.33 -26.12 -8.10
CA GLU A 923 -6.93 -26.99 -6.99
C GLU A 923 -6.08 -28.19 -7.49
N ARG A 924 -6.42 -28.78 -8.63
CA ARG A 924 -5.63 -29.87 -9.24
C ARG A 924 -4.26 -29.39 -9.71
N ILE A 925 -4.19 -28.22 -10.36
CA ILE A 925 -2.93 -27.60 -10.74
C ILE A 925 -2.09 -27.29 -9.48
N GLU A 926 -2.73 -26.76 -8.45
CA GLU A 926 -2.05 -26.47 -7.19
C GLU A 926 -1.57 -27.74 -6.48
N MET A 927 -2.38 -28.82 -6.50
CA MET A 927 -1.98 -30.13 -6.00
C MET A 927 -0.79 -30.69 -6.79
N PHE A 928 -0.85 -30.66 -8.11
CA PHE A 928 0.23 -31.10 -8.98
C PHE A 928 1.50 -30.28 -8.71
N ASN A 929 1.37 -28.96 -8.64
CA ASN A 929 2.47 -28.04 -8.39
C ASN A 929 3.07 -28.15 -6.97
N ARG A 930 2.33 -28.75 -6.02
CA ARG A 930 2.87 -29.06 -4.66
C ARG A 930 3.70 -30.34 -4.64
N GLU A 931 3.43 -31.26 -5.55
CA GLU A 931 4.10 -32.56 -5.62
C GLU A 931 5.31 -32.57 -6.55
N HIS A 932 5.41 -31.57 -7.45
CA HIS A 932 6.45 -31.49 -8.48
C HIS A 932 7.23 -30.16 -8.43
N GLU A 933 8.54 -30.20 -8.65
CA GLU A 933 9.39 -29.00 -8.67
C GLU A 933 9.10 -28.07 -9.87
N GLN A 934 8.55 -28.60 -10.94
CA GLN A 934 8.18 -27.85 -12.14
C GLN A 934 6.68 -27.63 -12.16
N GLN A 935 6.26 -26.40 -12.43
CA GLN A 935 4.86 -25.97 -12.25
C GLN A 935 4.07 -25.95 -13.56
N ILE A 936 2.85 -26.45 -13.52
CA ILE A 936 1.85 -26.18 -14.54
C ILE A 936 1.40 -24.73 -14.39
N THR A 937 1.45 -23.97 -15.47
CA THR A 937 0.97 -22.58 -15.49
C THR A 937 -0.24 -22.44 -16.39
N MET A 938 -1.12 -21.50 -16.03
CA MET A 938 -2.35 -21.24 -16.78
C MET A 938 -2.57 -19.76 -16.96
N GLN A 939 -2.92 -19.34 -18.17
CA GLN A 939 -3.26 -17.97 -18.53
C GLN A 939 -4.55 -17.94 -19.33
N ILE A 940 -5.42 -16.97 -19.08
CA ILE A 940 -6.67 -16.78 -19.81
C ILE A 940 -6.70 -15.37 -20.38
N HIS A 941 -6.83 -15.28 -21.70
CA HIS A 941 -6.86 -14.02 -22.43
C HIS A 941 -8.24 -13.83 -23.08
N ASP A 942 -8.82 -12.66 -22.90
CA ASP A 942 -9.99 -12.23 -23.67
C ASP A 942 -9.51 -11.69 -25.02
N LEU A 943 -10.08 -12.18 -26.13
CA LEU A 943 -9.80 -11.72 -27.47
C LEU A 943 -10.77 -10.59 -27.81
N GLU A 944 -10.24 -9.41 -28.13
CA GLU A 944 -11.03 -8.22 -28.46
C GLU A 944 -10.51 -7.59 -29.77
N ASP A 945 -11.39 -6.97 -30.54
CA ASP A 945 -10.99 -6.19 -31.73
C ASP A 945 -10.48 -4.79 -31.32
N GLU A 946 -10.01 -4.02 -32.27
CA GLU A 946 -9.52 -2.64 -32.04
C GLU A 946 -10.62 -1.70 -31.49
N ALA A 947 -11.88 -2.08 -31.56
CA ALA A 947 -13.02 -1.35 -31.00
C ALA A 947 -13.45 -1.89 -29.62
N GLY A 948 -12.72 -2.85 -29.02
CA GLY A 948 -13.02 -3.45 -27.73
C GLY A 948 -14.20 -4.45 -27.74
N ARG A 949 -14.59 -4.94 -28.92
CA ARG A 949 -15.64 -5.97 -29.01
C ARG A 949 -15.02 -7.33 -28.88
N ALA A 950 -15.65 -8.19 -28.09
CA ALA A 950 -15.18 -9.54 -27.86
C ALA A 950 -15.14 -10.36 -29.15
N LEU A 951 -13.99 -10.95 -29.41
CA LEU A 951 -13.74 -11.87 -30.51
C LEU A 951 -13.69 -13.34 -30.05
N GLY A 952 -13.66 -13.55 -28.72
CA GLY A 952 -13.60 -14.89 -28.13
C GLY A 952 -12.74 -14.94 -26.87
N THR A 953 -12.34 -16.16 -26.50
CA THR A 953 -11.46 -16.40 -25.35
C THR A 953 -10.33 -17.32 -25.77
N ARG A 954 -9.13 -17.06 -25.26
CA ARG A 954 -7.95 -17.92 -25.42
C ARG A 954 -7.45 -18.36 -24.05
N VAL A 955 -7.31 -19.65 -23.85
CA VAL A 955 -6.73 -20.25 -22.65
C VAL A 955 -5.41 -20.92 -23.05
N ILE A 956 -4.37 -20.63 -22.32
CA ILE A 956 -3.05 -21.22 -22.51
C ILE A 956 -2.67 -21.97 -21.25
N ILE A 957 -2.41 -23.25 -21.37
CA ILE A 957 -1.95 -24.09 -20.27
C ILE A 957 -0.60 -24.69 -20.69
N SER A 958 0.39 -24.45 -19.86
CA SER A 958 1.75 -24.95 -20.08
C SER A 958 2.06 -26.03 -19.07
N PHE A 959 2.31 -27.20 -19.55
CA PHE A 959 2.75 -28.36 -18.78
C PHE A 959 4.25 -28.50 -18.89
N PRO A 960 4.96 -28.71 -17.79
CA PRO A 960 6.36 -29.05 -17.88
C PRO A 960 6.53 -30.42 -18.58
N VAL A 961 7.53 -30.51 -19.43
CA VAL A 961 7.91 -31.79 -20.02
C VAL A 961 8.90 -32.46 -19.05
N ILE A 962 8.40 -33.48 -18.35
CA ILE A 962 9.18 -34.24 -17.37
C ILE A 962 9.96 -35.32 -18.12
#